data_f976800fe63e9ac0bf2997a7214956be
#
_entry.id   f976800fe63e9ac0bf2997a7214956be
#
_cell.length_a   1.000
_cell.length_b   1.000
_cell.length_c   1.000
_cell.angle_alpha   90.00
_cell.angle_beta   90.00
_cell.angle_gamma   90.00
#
_symmetry.space_group_name_H-M   'P 1'
#
loop_
_entity.id
_entity.type
_entity.pdbx_description
1 polymer ?
#
loop_
_entity_poly.entity_id
_entity_poly.type
_entity_poly.pdbx_seq_one_letter_code
_entity_poly.pdbx_strand_id
1 'polypeptide(L)'
;MYVHRPDARIFYQVTGNGTRDLFLLPQCQVVTYSRMWKHQIPYLSRYFRVITMDPRGNGRSDRPPTGYDLQTRYDDLVAVLDEVARPPIALVAFSCAAPLAFRYAVAHPDRLSRLVLLSGQYAESVPQPFEERVARVIRDDFDNWRTRLFKRIFPEPHSLKGIEDCVTWAGETTPEVLIESLRAIDGINVYDLLGRVGVPTLALHGTDDKIVPYSHAEKMVAAIPGAKLVTFERGGHGLFGREAVKVNRFIRDFALGQEVPDTRIAATTERAVPSPAPPSAPRRAPRDSQRRVLWLSSPIGLGHIQRDLAIARRLREQNPDVVVDFLAGDPADRVVRHWGERVHPATRLLQNETAHFEGWAADHELHAFNALWDMDEIMTANFMTLADVVERDRYDLWIGDEGWDLDYFLHENPELKRAPYAFLTDFIGLLPMREDRTSTEFIRCWEKNAENVDHLRRHPDVRDLSILVGDEEDVLDREFGPDLPNMRQWAREHFRFSGYTFHFDPRALPERAALRAQLGYRSDERVILASVGGTRVGRGLLRKCAEAFTLIAGQIPESRLVLVGGPRLTEMEAAWGPRVEVRDYVPDLFAHHAAADLAIVQGGLTTTMELAALRTPFLYFPLRHHFEQQMHVARRLDRLGAGIRLDFEHTSPEALGAAMLEYLGKPVHSAPVTLDGTDRAARLIAGLL
;
A
#
# COMPACT_ATOMS: atom_id res chain seq x y z
N MET A 1 9.16 -23.96 -8.75
CA MET A 1 9.58 -25.37 -8.99
C MET A 1 8.73 -25.93 -10.11
N TYR A 2 9.05 -27.14 -10.64
CA TYR A 2 8.29 -27.72 -11.77
C TYR A 2 8.02 -29.18 -11.53
N VAL A 3 6.81 -29.62 -11.86
CA VAL A 3 6.46 -31.02 -12.06
C VAL A 3 6.51 -31.32 -13.55
N HIS A 4 7.16 -32.43 -13.94
CA HIS A 4 7.28 -32.85 -15.32
C HIS A 4 6.12 -33.77 -15.71
N ARG A 5 5.37 -33.39 -16.75
CA ARG A 5 4.34 -34.16 -17.42
C ARG A 5 4.89 -34.64 -18.77
N PRO A 6 4.28 -35.62 -19.42
CA PRO A 6 4.77 -36.12 -20.71
C PRO A 6 4.91 -35.03 -21.79
N ASP A 7 4.05 -34.03 -21.77
CA ASP A 7 3.90 -32.98 -22.78
C ASP A 7 4.11 -31.54 -22.27
N ALA A 8 4.32 -31.36 -20.94
CA ALA A 8 4.44 -30.02 -20.35
C ALA A 8 5.16 -30.06 -19.00
N ARG A 9 5.83 -28.98 -18.64
CA ARG A 9 6.27 -28.71 -17.27
C ARG A 9 5.24 -27.80 -16.60
N ILE A 10 4.78 -28.19 -15.42
CA ILE A 10 3.81 -27.43 -14.63
C ILE A 10 4.55 -26.75 -13.49
N PHE A 11 4.49 -25.41 -13.47
CA PHE A 11 5.11 -24.63 -12.41
C PHE A 11 4.27 -24.65 -11.15
N TYR A 12 4.91 -24.79 -10.00
CA TYR A 12 4.30 -24.58 -8.68
C TYR A 12 5.22 -23.81 -7.75
N GLN A 13 4.62 -23.18 -6.75
CA GLN A 13 5.32 -22.43 -5.72
C GLN A 13 4.78 -22.77 -4.34
N VAL A 14 5.68 -22.75 -3.34
CA VAL A 14 5.33 -22.92 -1.93
C VAL A 14 5.79 -21.66 -1.17
N THR A 15 4.89 -21.10 -0.37
CA THR A 15 5.15 -19.91 0.44
C THR A 15 4.70 -20.16 1.87
N GLY A 16 5.50 -19.71 2.84
CA GLY A 16 5.24 -19.96 4.25
C GLY A 16 5.72 -21.35 4.71
N ASN A 17 5.72 -21.55 6.03
CA ASN A 17 6.25 -22.72 6.71
C ASN A 17 5.25 -23.32 7.72
N GLY A 18 3.97 -23.02 7.58
CA GLY A 18 2.91 -23.56 8.40
C GLY A 18 2.88 -25.08 8.42
N THR A 19 2.32 -25.67 9.46
CA THR A 19 2.19 -27.13 9.62
C THR A 19 1.06 -27.75 8.80
N ARG A 20 0.14 -26.92 8.31
CA ARG A 20 -1.01 -27.31 7.47
C ARG A 20 -0.81 -26.74 6.07
N ASP A 21 -1.12 -27.56 5.07
CA ASP A 21 -1.06 -27.13 3.67
C ASP A 21 -2.40 -26.53 3.22
N LEU A 22 -2.32 -25.39 2.54
CA LEU A 22 -3.40 -24.73 1.85
C LEU A 22 -3.06 -24.63 0.38
N PHE A 23 -3.85 -25.25 -0.49
CA PHE A 23 -3.66 -25.17 -1.92
C PHE A 23 -4.61 -24.14 -2.53
N LEU A 24 -4.06 -23.12 -3.19
CA LEU A 24 -4.82 -22.10 -3.92
C LEU A 24 -4.79 -22.42 -5.41
N LEU A 25 -5.88 -22.99 -5.91
CA LEU A 25 -6.02 -23.38 -7.31
C LEU A 25 -6.65 -22.22 -8.11
N PRO A 26 -5.88 -21.59 -9.01
CA PRO A 26 -6.41 -20.54 -9.88
C PRO A 26 -7.32 -21.16 -10.95
N GLN A 27 -8.13 -20.32 -11.60
CA GLN A 27 -8.92 -20.81 -12.72
C GLN A 27 -8.00 -21.38 -13.82
N CYS A 28 -8.48 -22.45 -14.45
CA CYS A 28 -7.64 -23.23 -15.36
C CYS A 28 -7.82 -22.88 -16.84
N GLN A 29 -8.66 -21.89 -17.17
CA GLN A 29 -9.14 -21.70 -18.53
C GLN A 29 -8.76 -20.36 -19.13
N VAL A 30 -8.80 -19.30 -18.35
CA VAL A 30 -8.70 -17.95 -18.85
C VAL A 30 -7.67 -17.21 -18.03
N VAL A 31 -6.48 -17.07 -18.62
CA VAL A 31 -5.60 -15.93 -18.41
C VAL A 31 -5.22 -15.59 -16.97
N THR A 32 -5.45 -16.46 -16.01
CA THR A 32 -4.96 -16.27 -14.65
C THR A 32 -4.09 -17.44 -14.21
N TYR A 33 -3.15 -17.11 -13.39
CA TYR A 33 -2.22 -18.05 -12.79
C TYR A 33 -1.98 -17.68 -11.33
N SER A 34 -1.03 -18.27 -10.67
CA SER A 34 -0.77 -18.08 -9.23
C SER A 34 -0.73 -16.62 -8.78
N ARG A 35 -0.39 -15.67 -9.67
CA ARG A 35 -0.30 -14.24 -9.36
C ARG A 35 -1.64 -13.60 -8.99
N MET A 36 -2.77 -14.19 -9.40
CA MET A 36 -4.09 -13.73 -8.96
C MET A 36 -4.26 -13.75 -7.44
N TRP A 37 -3.50 -14.61 -6.76
CA TRP A 37 -3.55 -14.77 -5.31
C TRP A 37 -2.65 -13.79 -4.55
N LYS A 38 -2.20 -12.69 -5.17
CA LYS A 38 -1.31 -11.71 -4.57
C LYS A 38 -1.83 -11.12 -3.24
N HIS A 39 -3.14 -10.96 -3.10
CA HIS A 39 -3.77 -10.48 -1.86
C HIS A 39 -3.97 -11.58 -0.81
N GLN A 40 -3.94 -12.85 -1.19
CA GLN A 40 -4.16 -13.98 -0.31
C GLN A 40 -2.85 -14.54 0.25
N ILE A 41 -1.85 -14.72 -0.60
CA ILE A 41 -0.58 -15.39 -0.25
C ILE A 41 0.14 -14.72 0.92
N PRO A 42 0.37 -13.40 0.97
CA PRO A 42 1.14 -12.77 2.04
C PRO A 42 0.51 -12.97 3.42
N TYR A 43 -0.82 -12.96 3.49
CA TYR A 43 -1.54 -13.17 4.74
C TYR A 43 -1.66 -14.64 5.11
N LEU A 44 -2.15 -15.48 4.20
CA LEU A 44 -2.43 -16.89 4.50
C LEU A 44 -1.15 -17.69 4.77
N SER A 45 -0.01 -17.28 4.20
CA SER A 45 1.30 -17.91 4.47
C SER A 45 1.79 -17.76 5.92
N ARG A 46 1.15 -16.92 6.73
CA ARG A 46 1.42 -16.81 8.17
C ARG A 46 0.81 -17.97 8.97
N TYR A 47 -0.23 -18.59 8.43
CA TYR A 47 -0.99 -19.68 9.08
C TYR A 47 -0.76 -21.03 8.43
N PHE A 48 -0.46 -21.02 7.13
CA PHE A 48 -0.35 -22.21 6.30
C PHE A 48 0.96 -22.26 5.54
N ARG A 49 1.29 -23.42 5.09
CA ARG A 49 2.19 -23.63 3.97
C ARG A 49 1.33 -23.55 2.71
N VAL A 50 1.33 -22.38 2.06
CA VAL A 50 0.51 -22.06 0.89
C VAL A 50 1.17 -22.60 -0.35
N ILE A 51 0.44 -23.42 -1.11
CA ILE A 51 0.86 -24.01 -2.37
C ILE A 51 0.02 -23.39 -3.49
N THR A 52 0.67 -22.97 -4.56
CA THR A 52 0.00 -22.49 -5.78
C THR A 52 0.62 -23.14 -7.00
N MET A 53 -0.13 -23.22 -8.10
CA MET A 53 0.38 -23.66 -9.40
C MET A 53 -0.01 -22.68 -10.50
N ASP A 54 0.79 -22.64 -11.55
CA ASP A 54 0.38 -22.02 -12.80
C ASP A 54 -0.20 -23.13 -13.70
N PRO A 55 -1.47 -23.03 -14.13
CA PRO A 55 -2.04 -24.02 -15.02
C PRO A 55 -1.29 -24.07 -16.36
N ARG A 56 -1.28 -25.25 -17.02
CA ARG A 56 -0.73 -25.35 -18.39
C ARG A 56 -1.29 -24.25 -19.28
N GLY A 57 -0.44 -23.66 -20.12
CA GLY A 57 -0.79 -22.54 -20.97
C GLY A 57 -0.66 -21.15 -20.34
N ASN A 58 -0.41 -21.04 -19.02
CA ASN A 58 -0.38 -19.76 -18.32
C ASN A 58 0.87 -19.59 -17.45
N GLY A 59 1.20 -18.35 -17.17
CA GLY A 59 2.30 -17.99 -16.27
C GLY A 59 3.62 -18.65 -16.68
N ARG A 60 4.28 -19.31 -15.74
CA ARG A 60 5.58 -20.01 -15.93
C ARG A 60 5.45 -21.45 -16.40
N SER A 61 4.23 -22.00 -16.49
CA SER A 61 4.01 -23.34 -17.05
C SER A 61 4.16 -23.35 -18.58
N ASP A 62 4.51 -24.52 -19.12
CA ASP A 62 4.64 -24.70 -20.56
C ASP A 62 3.27 -24.52 -21.28
N ARG A 63 3.35 -24.17 -22.57
CA ARG A 63 2.21 -23.88 -23.44
C ARG A 63 2.14 -24.92 -24.58
N PRO A 64 1.76 -26.18 -24.30
CA PRO A 64 1.62 -27.18 -25.34
C PRO A 64 0.51 -26.79 -26.32
N PRO A 65 0.54 -27.26 -27.58
CA PRO A 65 -0.48 -26.92 -28.56
C PRO A 65 -1.85 -27.55 -28.28
N THR A 66 -1.91 -28.58 -27.44
CA THR A 66 -3.11 -29.36 -27.09
C THR A 66 -3.07 -29.78 -25.61
N GLY A 67 -4.09 -30.54 -25.17
CA GLY A 67 -4.11 -31.07 -23.81
C GLY A 67 -4.73 -30.12 -22.79
N TYR A 68 -5.71 -29.33 -23.20
CA TYR A 68 -6.41 -28.38 -22.32
C TYR A 68 -7.72 -28.92 -21.76
N ASP A 69 -8.04 -30.19 -22.04
CA ASP A 69 -9.25 -30.86 -21.54
C ASP A 69 -9.23 -31.08 -20.00
N LEU A 70 -10.41 -31.33 -19.47
CA LEU A 70 -10.61 -31.49 -18.01
C LEU A 70 -9.77 -32.63 -17.42
N GLN A 71 -9.58 -33.74 -18.15
CA GLN A 71 -8.81 -34.88 -17.65
C GLN A 71 -7.32 -34.53 -17.54
N THR A 72 -6.75 -33.98 -18.60
CA THR A 72 -5.35 -33.58 -18.62
C THR A 72 -5.01 -32.55 -17.53
N ARG A 73 -5.90 -31.55 -17.33
CA ARG A 73 -5.76 -30.56 -16.24
C ARG A 73 -5.91 -31.18 -14.85
N TYR A 74 -6.80 -32.17 -14.71
CA TYR A 74 -6.94 -32.92 -13.47
C TYR A 74 -5.67 -33.70 -13.15
N ASP A 75 -5.09 -34.37 -14.15
CA ASP A 75 -3.84 -35.11 -13.99
C ASP A 75 -2.66 -34.20 -13.64
N ASP A 76 -2.63 -32.96 -14.14
CA ASP A 76 -1.64 -31.96 -13.75
C ASP A 76 -1.81 -31.55 -12.28
N LEU A 77 -3.04 -31.30 -11.84
CA LEU A 77 -3.35 -30.99 -10.43
C LEU A 77 -2.90 -32.12 -9.51
N VAL A 78 -3.27 -33.37 -9.84
CA VAL A 78 -2.88 -34.55 -9.07
C VAL A 78 -1.35 -34.68 -9.01
N ALA A 79 -0.65 -34.51 -10.13
CA ALA A 79 0.80 -34.61 -10.19
C ALA A 79 1.48 -33.55 -9.29
N VAL A 80 0.96 -32.31 -9.27
CA VAL A 80 1.50 -31.27 -8.38
C VAL A 80 1.20 -31.62 -6.92
N LEU A 81 0.00 -32.08 -6.61
CA LEU A 81 -0.37 -32.44 -5.23
C LEU A 81 0.42 -33.66 -4.73
N ASP A 82 0.70 -34.64 -5.58
CA ASP A 82 1.53 -35.81 -5.23
C ASP A 82 2.98 -35.43 -4.96
N GLU A 83 3.52 -34.47 -5.73
CA GLU A 83 4.90 -34.01 -5.58
C GLU A 83 5.11 -33.20 -4.30
N VAL A 84 4.17 -32.31 -3.93
CA VAL A 84 4.47 -31.28 -2.95
C VAL A 84 3.55 -31.25 -1.73
N ALA A 85 2.30 -31.74 -1.82
CA ALA A 85 1.32 -31.61 -0.75
C ALA A 85 1.55 -32.61 0.40
N ARG A 86 1.16 -32.19 1.61
CA ARG A 86 1.17 -32.98 2.85
C ARG A 86 -0.27 -33.19 3.31
N PRO A 87 -0.96 -34.21 2.82
CA PRO A 87 -2.36 -34.44 3.17
C PRO A 87 -2.57 -34.71 4.67
N PRO A 88 -3.78 -34.38 5.21
CA PRO A 88 -4.90 -33.76 4.51
C PRO A 88 -4.73 -32.24 4.35
N ILE A 89 -5.01 -31.72 3.13
CA ILE A 89 -4.88 -30.29 2.79
C ILE A 89 -6.24 -29.58 2.81
N ALA A 90 -6.22 -28.24 2.93
CA ALA A 90 -7.33 -27.40 2.51
C ALA A 90 -7.13 -26.96 1.05
N LEU A 91 -8.21 -27.03 0.24
CA LEU A 91 -8.17 -26.66 -1.17
C LEU A 91 -9.12 -25.49 -1.42
N VAL A 92 -8.62 -24.42 -2.00
CA VAL A 92 -9.40 -23.28 -2.50
C VAL A 92 -9.42 -23.37 -4.02
N ALA A 93 -10.61 -23.40 -4.63
CA ALA A 93 -10.77 -23.45 -6.08
C ALA A 93 -11.55 -22.21 -6.57
N PHE A 94 -10.99 -21.50 -7.53
CA PHE A 94 -11.63 -20.33 -8.10
C PHE A 94 -12.31 -20.66 -9.43
N SER A 95 -13.60 -20.22 -9.54
CA SER A 95 -14.35 -20.22 -10.80
C SER A 95 -14.37 -21.61 -11.47
N CYS A 96 -13.92 -21.71 -12.70
CA CYS A 96 -13.86 -22.93 -13.51
C CYS A 96 -12.82 -23.98 -13.04
N ALA A 97 -12.07 -23.70 -11.99
CA ALA A 97 -11.28 -24.74 -11.32
C ALA A 97 -12.11 -25.62 -10.39
N ALA A 98 -13.35 -25.22 -10.05
CA ALA A 98 -14.22 -25.99 -9.17
C ALA A 98 -14.52 -27.42 -9.68
N PRO A 99 -14.77 -27.71 -10.99
CA PRO A 99 -14.90 -29.06 -11.51
C PRO A 99 -13.70 -29.98 -11.20
N LEU A 100 -12.47 -29.45 -11.26
CA LEU A 100 -11.25 -30.20 -10.89
C LEU A 100 -11.25 -30.52 -9.39
N ALA A 101 -11.61 -29.53 -8.57
CA ALA A 101 -11.69 -29.70 -7.13
C ALA A 101 -12.74 -30.70 -6.70
N PHE A 102 -13.92 -30.71 -7.34
CA PHE A 102 -14.97 -31.75 -7.08
C PHE A 102 -14.48 -33.15 -7.45
N ARG A 103 -13.84 -33.30 -8.62
CA ARG A 103 -13.24 -34.58 -9.01
C ARG A 103 -12.22 -35.08 -7.98
N TYR A 104 -11.34 -34.15 -7.53
CA TYR A 104 -10.33 -34.50 -6.54
C TYR A 104 -10.96 -34.87 -5.18
N ALA A 105 -11.95 -34.10 -4.72
CA ALA A 105 -12.65 -34.35 -3.46
C ALA A 105 -13.37 -35.69 -3.44
N VAL A 106 -13.94 -36.11 -4.57
CA VAL A 106 -14.63 -37.42 -4.70
C VAL A 106 -13.65 -38.59 -4.84
N ALA A 107 -12.54 -38.38 -5.58
CA ALA A 107 -11.53 -39.42 -5.81
C ALA A 107 -10.57 -39.62 -4.62
N HIS A 108 -10.32 -38.58 -3.85
CA HIS A 108 -9.33 -38.59 -2.77
C HIS A 108 -9.86 -37.93 -1.48
N PRO A 109 -10.99 -38.38 -0.90
CA PRO A 109 -11.64 -37.74 0.24
C PRO A 109 -10.72 -37.66 1.48
N ASP A 110 -9.85 -38.65 1.70
CA ASP A 110 -8.94 -38.71 2.84
C ASP A 110 -7.75 -37.72 2.70
N ARG A 111 -7.54 -37.19 1.51
CA ARG A 111 -6.45 -36.22 1.24
C ARG A 111 -6.90 -34.76 1.40
N LEU A 112 -8.19 -34.48 1.55
CA LEU A 112 -8.73 -33.14 1.79
C LEU A 112 -9.31 -33.01 3.20
N SER A 113 -8.97 -31.93 3.87
CA SER A 113 -9.59 -31.52 5.14
C SER A 113 -10.76 -30.57 4.93
N ARG A 114 -10.69 -29.70 3.93
CA ARG A 114 -11.66 -28.63 3.64
C ARG A 114 -11.64 -28.29 2.15
N LEU A 115 -12.80 -27.86 1.63
CA LEU A 115 -12.94 -27.32 0.27
C LEU A 115 -13.57 -25.94 0.31
N VAL A 116 -12.91 -24.94 -0.28
CA VAL A 116 -13.46 -23.59 -0.47
C VAL A 116 -13.67 -23.35 -1.96
N LEU A 117 -14.87 -22.92 -2.32
CA LEU A 117 -15.27 -22.59 -3.69
C LEU A 117 -15.44 -21.08 -3.78
N LEU A 118 -14.53 -20.39 -4.44
CA LEU A 118 -14.59 -18.94 -4.65
C LEU A 118 -15.15 -18.66 -6.04
N SER A 119 -16.35 -18.07 -6.11
CA SER A 119 -17.09 -17.84 -7.37
C SER A 119 -17.15 -19.10 -8.26
N GLY A 120 -17.29 -20.26 -7.62
CA GLY A 120 -17.18 -21.56 -8.27
C GLY A 120 -18.36 -21.91 -9.17
N GLN A 121 -18.16 -22.85 -10.09
CA GLN A 121 -19.19 -23.38 -10.99
C GLN A 121 -19.09 -24.91 -11.09
N TYR A 122 -20.19 -25.55 -11.45
CA TYR A 122 -20.23 -26.99 -11.69
C TYR A 122 -20.45 -27.36 -13.17
N ALA A 123 -20.84 -26.37 -13.97
CA ALA A 123 -21.09 -26.56 -15.40
C ALA A 123 -20.58 -25.34 -16.19
N GLU A 124 -20.15 -25.57 -17.41
CA GLU A 124 -19.65 -24.56 -18.32
C GLU A 124 -20.31 -24.70 -19.68
N SER A 125 -20.59 -23.56 -20.32
CA SER A 125 -21.01 -23.51 -21.73
C SER A 125 -20.43 -22.26 -22.38
N VAL A 126 -19.79 -22.43 -23.52
CA VAL A 126 -19.23 -21.32 -24.27
C VAL A 126 -20.26 -20.82 -25.28
N PRO A 127 -20.41 -19.49 -25.49
CA PRO A 127 -21.38 -18.95 -26.47
C PRO A 127 -21.16 -19.51 -27.87
N GLN A 128 -22.26 -19.98 -28.48
CA GLN A 128 -22.27 -20.57 -29.82
C GLN A 128 -22.76 -19.59 -30.91
N PRO A 129 -22.34 -19.69 -32.15
CA PRO A 129 -21.30 -20.57 -32.68
C PRO A 129 -19.90 -20.11 -32.19
N PHE A 130 -19.12 -21.04 -31.62
CA PHE A 130 -17.86 -20.70 -30.96
C PHE A 130 -16.83 -20.10 -31.91
N GLU A 131 -16.55 -20.74 -33.04
CA GLU A 131 -15.51 -20.31 -33.98
C GLU A 131 -15.80 -18.93 -34.57
N GLU A 132 -17.05 -18.67 -34.97
CA GLU A 132 -17.45 -17.43 -35.61
C GLU A 132 -17.62 -16.27 -34.63
N ARG A 133 -17.97 -16.56 -33.38
CA ARG A 133 -18.39 -15.57 -32.41
C ARG A 133 -17.34 -15.28 -31.34
N VAL A 134 -16.68 -16.30 -30.83
CA VAL A 134 -15.73 -16.18 -29.71
C VAL A 134 -14.29 -16.24 -30.20
N ALA A 135 -13.91 -17.35 -30.86
CA ALA A 135 -12.54 -17.59 -31.29
C ALA A 135 -12.07 -16.53 -32.30
N ARG A 136 -12.96 -16.11 -33.21
CA ARG A 136 -12.66 -15.03 -34.18
C ARG A 136 -12.36 -13.71 -33.45
N VAL A 137 -13.22 -13.28 -32.51
CA VAL A 137 -13.02 -12.01 -31.79
C VAL A 137 -11.72 -12.06 -30.98
N ILE A 138 -11.38 -13.21 -30.39
CA ILE A 138 -10.11 -13.37 -29.65
C ILE A 138 -8.91 -13.22 -30.59
N ARG A 139 -8.95 -13.82 -31.80
CA ARG A 139 -7.85 -13.70 -32.78
C ARG A 139 -7.73 -12.29 -33.34
N ASP A 140 -8.87 -11.65 -33.64
CA ASP A 140 -8.89 -10.34 -34.30
C ASP A 140 -8.48 -9.21 -33.35
N ASP A 141 -8.87 -9.29 -32.07
CA ASP A 141 -8.62 -8.23 -31.10
C ASP A 141 -8.55 -8.76 -29.64
N PHE A 142 -7.46 -9.44 -29.32
CA PHE A 142 -7.25 -10.08 -28.02
C PHE A 142 -7.23 -9.06 -26.88
N ASP A 143 -6.63 -7.89 -27.10
CA ASP A 143 -6.48 -6.86 -26.07
C ASP A 143 -7.83 -6.28 -25.64
N ASN A 144 -8.67 -5.98 -26.59
CA ASN A 144 -10.02 -5.48 -26.31
C ASN A 144 -10.91 -6.58 -25.71
N TRP A 145 -10.77 -7.84 -26.19
CA TRP A 145 -11.52 -8.96 -25.64
C TRP A 145 -11.20 -9.17 -24.14
N ARG A 146 -9.91 -9.24 -23.78
CA ARG A 146 -9.51 -9.42 -22.36
C ARG A 146 -9.95 -8.24 -21.50
N THR A 147 -9.84 -7.00 -21.99
CA THR A 147 -10.32 -5.79 -21.30
C THR A 147 -11.83 -5.87 -21.01
N ARG A 148 -12.63 -6.26 -21.99
CA ARG A 148 -14.08 -6.44 -21.81
C ARG A 148 -14.42 -7.57 -20.84
N LEU A 149 -13.66 -8.65 -20.87
CA LEU A 149 -13.84 -9.76 -19.93
C LEU A 149 -13.62 -9.28 -18.48
N PHE A 150 -12.49 -8.59 -18.21
CA PHE A 150 -12.19 -8.18 -16.84
C PHE A 150 -13.10 -7.07 -16.33
N LYS A 151 -13.64 -6.21 -17.19
CA LYS A 151 -14.73 -5.29 -16.81
C LYS A 151 -16.02 -6.02 -16.40
N ARG A 152 -16.25 -7.24 -16.87
CA ARG A 152 -17.38 -8.07 -16.42
C ARG A 152 -17.05 -8.86 -15.15
N ILE A 153 -15.80 -9.19 -14.95
CA ILE A 153 -15.29 -9.86 -13.73
C ILE A 153 -15.36 -8.91 -12.53
N PHE A 154 -15.05 -7.63 -12.76
CA PHE A 154 -15.07 -6.57 -11.76
C PHE A 154 -16.11 -5.50 -12.16
N PRO A 155 -17.41 -5.76 -11.96
CA PRO A 155 -18.46 -4.80 -12.29
C PRO A 155 -18.61 -3.67 -11.29
N GLU A 156 -17.98 -3.77 -10.12
CA GLU A 156 -18.03 -2.79 -9.04
C GLU A 156 -17.32 -1.50 -9.44
N PRO A 157 -17.77 -0.33 -8.95
CA PRO A 157 -17.04 0.93 -9.13
C PRO A 157 -15.64 0.84 -8.50
N HIS A 158 -14.74 1.68 -8.97
CA HIS A 158 -13.36 1.76 -8.46
C HIS A 158 -12.56 0.45 -8.56
N SER A 159 -12.79 -0.30 -9.65
CA SER A 159 -12.12 -1.58 -9.90
C SER A 159 -11.00 -1.51 -10.93
N LEU A 160 -10.58 -0.30 -11.35
CA LEU A 160 -9.62 -0.11 -12.44
C LEU A 160 -8.31 -0.87 -12.18
N LYS A 161 -7.77 -0.83 -10.96
CA LYS A 161 -6.53 -1.54 -10.61
C LYS A 161 -6.65 -3.05 -10.83
N GLY A 162 -7.71 -3.66 -10.33
CA GLY A 162 -7.94 -5.10 -10.51
C GLY A 162 -8.13 -5.50 -11.97
N ILE A 163 -8.80 -4.64 -12.77
CA ILE A 163 -8.96 -4.82 -14.21
C ILE A 163 -7.60 -4.76 -14.92
N GLU A 164 -6.79 -3.73 -14.65
CA GLU A 164 -5.48 -3.54 -15.28
C GLU A 164 -4.51 -4.69 -14.96
N ASP A 165 -4.47 -5.14 -13.71
CA ASP A 165 -3.66 -6.27 -13.29
C ASP A 165 -4.04 -7.55 -14.06
N CYS A 166 -5.33 -7.86 -14.09
CA CYS A 166 -5.82 -9.04 -14.78
C CYS A 166 -5.61 -8.95 -16.30
N VAL A 167 -5.79 -7.77 -16.90
CA VAL A 167 -5.47 -7.54 -18.33
C VAL A 167 -3.98 -7.77 -18.59
N THR A 168 -3.11 -7.32 -17.70
CA THR A 168 -1.65 -7.51 -17.82
C THR A 168 -1.30 -8.99 -17.74
N TRP A 169 -1.81 -9.71 -16.74
CA TRP A 169 -1.54 -11.15 -16.58
C TRP A 169 -2.09 -11.97 -17.73
N ALA A 170 -3.25 -11.59 -18.26
CA ALA A 170 -3.84 -12.20 -19.43
C ALA A 170 -2.99 -12.07 -20.69
N GLY A 171 -2.16 -11.05 -20.77
CA GLY A 171 -1.20 -10.89 -21.86
C GLY A 171 -0.03 -11.87 -21.85
N GLU A 172 0.13 -12.64 -20.77
CA GLU A 172 1.18 -13.66 -20.67
C GLU A 172 0.80 -15.00 -21.31
N THR A 173 -0.47 -15.19 -21.72
CA THR A 173 -0.89 -16.33 -22.55
C THR A 173 -1.06 -15.91 -24.02
N THR A 174 -1.39 -16.85 -24.90
CA THR A 174 -1.65 -16.56 -26.31
C THR A 174 -3.13 -16.73 -26.68
N PRO A 175 -3.63 -16.05 -27.72
CA PRO A 175 -4.98 -16.27 -28.24
C PRO A 175 -5.29 -17.74 -28.52
N GLU A 176 -4.33 -18.51 -29.08
CA GLU A 176 -4.50 -19.91 -29.44
C GLU A 176 -4.69 -20.79 -28.19
N VAL A 177 -3.86 -20.59 -27.15
CA VAL A 177 -3.99 -21.31 -25.87
C VAL A 177 -5.34 -21.05 -25.24
N LEU A 178 -5.79 -19.78 -25.25
CA LEU A 178 -7.08 -19.42 -24.73
C LEU A 178 -8.23 -20.07 -25.51
N ILE A 179 -8.17 -20.01 -26.83
CA ILE A 179 -9.20 -20.63 -27.72
C ILE A 179 -9.29 -22.13 -27.47
N GLU A 180 -8.15 -22.82 -27.43
CA GLU A 180 -8.12 -24.26 -27.13
C GLU A 180 -8.67 -24.56 -25.73
N SER A 181 -8.31 -23.74 -24.76
CA SER A 181 -8.84 -23.87 -23.40
C SER A 181 -10.35 -23.71 -23.35
N LEU A 182 -10.90 -22.67 -24.00
CA LEU A 182 -12.35 -22.43 -24.04
C LEU A 182 -13.11 -23.53 -24.79
N ARG A 183 -12.53 -24.05 -25.89
CA ARG A 183 -13.11 -25.18 -26.63
C ARG A 183 -13.17 -26.45 -25.79
N ALA A 184 -12.13 -26.70 -25.00
CA ALA A 184 -12.01 -27.92 -24.20
C ALA A 184 -12.94 -27.96 -22.97
N ILE A 185 -13.49 -26.81 -22.56
CA ILE A 185 -14.38 -26.74 -21.40
C ILE A 185 -15.86 -26.70 -21.78
N ASP A 186 -16.17 -26.46 -23.07
CA ASP A 186 -17.56 -26.39 -23.53
C ASP A 186 -18.29 -27.69 -23.23
N GLY A 187 -19.46 -27.58 -22.60
CA GLY A 187 -20.30 -28.71 -22.25
C GLY A 187 -19.87 -29.48 -20.97
N ILE A 188 -18.82 -29.02 -20.25
CA ILE A 188 -18.49 -29.64 -18.96
C ILE A 188 -19.67 -29.46 -18.00
N ASN A 189 -20.08 -30.57 -17.40
CA ASN A 189 -21.07 -30.62 -16.34
C ASN A 189 -20.71 -31.73 -15.35
N VAL A 190 -20.44 -31.36 -14.10
CA VAL A 190 -20.06 -32.26 -13.03
C VAL A 190 -21.09 -32.27 -11.87
N TYR A 191 -22.31 -31.88 -12.16
CA TYR A 191 -23.36 -31.79 -11.15
C TYR A 191 -23.55 -33.10 -10.39
N ASP A 192 -23.45 -34.25 -11.05
CA ASP A 192 -23.60 -35.57 -10.45
C ASP A 192 -22.52 -35.91 -9.41
N LEU A 193 -21.42 -35.19 -9.39
CA LEU A 193 -20.36 -35.36 -8.38
C LEU A 193 -20.71 -34.67 -7.06
N LEU A 194 -21.52 -33.60 -7.08
CA LEU A 194 -21.73 -32.72 -5.93
C LEU A 194 -22.25 -33.49 -4.68
N GLY A 195 -23.23 -34.38 -4.85
CA GLY A 195 -23.77 -35.20 -3.76
C GLY A 195 -22.78 -36.21 -3.18
N ARG A 196 -21.64 -36.43 -3.84
CA ARG A 196 -20.56 -37.34 -3.43
C ARG A 196 -19.41 -36.64 -2.74
N VAL A 197 -19.40 -35.29 -2.68
CA VAL A 197 -18.40 -34.52 -1.97
C VAL A 197 -18.57 -34.71 -0.47
N GLY A 198 -17.69 -35.49 0.14
CA GLY A 198 -17.75 -35.87 1.57
C GLY A 198 -16.97 -34.97 2.52
N VAL A 199 -16.32 -33.93 2.03
CA VAL A 199 -15.52 -33.01 2.85
C VAL A 199 -16.29 -31.73 3.15
N PRO A 200 -16.10 -31.11 4.35
CA PRO A 200 -16.72 -29.82 4.65
C PRO A 200 -16.41 -28.81 3.56
N THR A 201 -17.44 -28.13 3.04
CA THR A 201 -17.36 -27.24 1.88
C THR A 201 -17.93 -25.86 2.20
N LEU A 202 -17.23 -24.82 1.80
CA LEU A 202 -17.64 -23.42 1.90
C LEU A 202 -17.66 -22.78 0.51
N ALA A 203 -18.79 -22.21 0.11
CA ALA A 203 -18.90 -21.41 -1.10
C ALA A 203 -18.90 -19.92 -0.75
N LEU A 204 -18.11 -19.13 -1.48
CA LEU A 204 -18.06 -17.65 -1.42
C LEU A 204 -18.50 -17.14 -2.80
N HIS A 205 -19.61 -16.37 -2.91
CA HIS A 205 -20.14 -15.98 -4.20
C HIS A 205 -20.84 -14.61 -4.17
N GLY A 206 -20.64 -13.83 -5.22
CA GLY A 206 -21.28 -12.52 -5.38
C GLY A 206 -22.61 -12.58 -6.11
N THR A 207 -23.61 -11.78 -5.69
CA THR A 207 -24.94 -11.78 -6.32
C THR A 207 -24.94 -11.13 -7.70
N ASP A 208 -23.99 -10.26 -7.99
CA ASP A 208 -23.84 -9.54 -9.27
C ASP A 208 -22.77 -10.16 -10.19
N ASP A 209 -22.35 -11.41 -9.88
CA ASP A 209 -21.41 -12.15 -10.74
C ASP A 209 -21.96 -12.28 -12.17
N LYS A 210 -21.27 -11.60 -13.11
CA LYS A 210 -21.65 -11.58 -14.54
C LYS A 210 -20.98 -12.69 -15.37
N ILE A 211 -20.18 -13.53 -14.73
CA ILE A 211 -19.45 -14.65 -15.34
C ILE A 211 -20.14 -15.98 -14.94
N VAL A 212 -20.24 -16.21 -13.65
CA VAL A 212 -20.90 -17.40 -13.07
C VAL A 212 -22.14 -16.95 -12.30
N PRO A 213 -23.35 -17.21 -12.81
CA PRO A 213 -24.57 -16.79 -12.13
C PRO A 213 -24.65 -17.29 -10.69
N TYR A 214 -25.11 -16.45 -9.78
CA TYR A 214 -25.25 -16.76 -8.34
C TYR A 214 -26.04 -18.08 -8.09
N SER A 215 -26.98 -18.41 -8.97
CA SER A 215 -27.73 -19.67 -8.91
C SER A 215 -26.84 -20.93 -8.96
N HIS A 216 -25.59 -20.83 -9.46
CA HIS A 216 -24.64 -21.94 -9.36
C HIS A 216 -24.24 -22.21 -7.91
N ALA A 217 -23.98 -21.17 -7.14
CA ALA A 217 -23.65 -21.32 -5.72
C ALA A 217 -24.81 -21.90 -4.94
N GLU A 218 -26.05 -21.43 -5.16
CA GLU A 218 -27.24 -21.94 -4.52
C GLU A 218 -27.45 -23.47 -4.81
N LYS A 219 -27.31 -23.86 -6.08
CA LYS A 219 -27.43 -25.26 -6.48
C LYS A 219 -26.29 -26.12 -5.94
N MET A 220 -25.06 -25.64 -5.92
CA MET A 220 -23.92 -26.37 -5.36
C MET A 220 -24.11 -26.64 -3.88
N VAL A 221 -24.47 -25.60 -3.11
CA VAL A 221 -24.65 -25.72 -1.66
C VAL A 221 -25.85 -26.64 -1.33
N ALA A 222 -26.91 -26.57 -2.12
CA ALA A 222 -28.07 -27.48 -1.96
C ALA A 222 -27.73 -28.96 -2.28
N ALA A 223 -26.78 -29.20 -3.19
CA ALA A 223 -26.42 -30.56 -3.62
C ALA A 223 -25.28 -31.18 -2.80
N ILE A 224 -24.37 -30.36 -2.22
CA ILE A 224 -23.23 -30.83 -1.43
C ILE A 224 -23.64 -30.98 0.04
N PRO A 225 -23.54 -32.18 0.65
CA PRO A 225 -23.95 -32.38 2.04
C PRO A 225 -23.21 -31.46 3.03
N GLY A 226 -23.95 -30.66 3.79
CA GLY A 226 -23.42 -29.81 4.85
C GLY A 226 -22.62 -28.57 4.35
N ALA A 227 -22.64 -28.28 3.05
CA ALA A 227 -21.99 -27.09 2.51
C ALA A 227 -22.61 -25.80 3.05
N LYS A 228 -21.76 -24.75 3.15
CA LYS A 228 -22.13 -23.42 3.63
C LYS A 228 -21.93 -22.38 2.53
N LEU A 229 -22.73 -21.30 2.58
CA LEU A 229 -22.70 -20.22 1.61
C LEU A 229 -22.47 -18.86 2.28
N VAL A 230 -21.42 -18.17 1.88
CA VAL A 230 -21.25 -16.76 2.14
C VAL A 230 -21.60 -15.98 0.87
N THR A 231 -22.62 -15.17 0.96
CA THR A 231 -23.12 -14.34 -0.14
C THR A 231 -22.59 -12.94 -0.01
N PHE A 232 -21.96 -12.44 -1.06
CA PHE A 232 -21.54 -11.04 -1.18
C PHE A 232 -22.59 -10.28 -2.00
N GLU A 233 -23.38 -9.45 -1.34
CA GLU A 233 -24.39 -8.64 -2.00
C GLU A 233 -23.73 -7.67 -2.98
N ARG A 234 -24.22 -7.64 -4.21
CA ARG A 234 -23.64 -6.87 -5.32
C ARG A 234 -22.19 -7.18 -5.66
N GLY A 235 -21.61 -8.20 -5.06
CA GLY A 235 -20.25 -8.64 -5.41
C GLY A 235 -20.22 -9.25 -6.81
N GLY A 236 -19.17 -8.94 -7.56
CA GLY A 236 -18.90 -9.53 -8.87
C GLY A 236 -18.16 -10.85 -8.79
N HIS A 237 -17.56 -11.25 -9.92
CA HIS A 237 -16.78 -12.49 -10.01
C HIS A 237 -15.41 -12.38 -9.32
N GLY A 238 -14.84 -11.18 -9.27
CA GLY A 238 -13.48 -10.86 -8.80
C GLY A 238 -13.32 -10.71 -7.29
N LEU A 239 -14.03 -11.49 -6.48
CA LEU A 239 -13.99 -11.38 -5.00
C LEU A 239 -12.58 -11.51 -4.42
N PHE A 240 -11.68 -12.26 -5.06
CA PHE A 240 -10.28 -12.43 -4.62
C PHE A 240 -9.50 -11.13 -4.53
N GLY A 241 -9.85 -10.15 -5.35
CA GLY A 241 -9.25 -8.81 -5.35
C GLY A 241 -10.12 -7.79 -4.63
N ARG A 242 -11.41 -7.68 -5.02
CA ARG A 242 -12.30 -6.64 -4.51
C ARG A 242 -12.66 -6.81 -3.03
N GLU A 243 -12.87 -8.03 -2.58
CA GLU A 243 -13.25 -8.37 -1.20
C GLU A 243 -12.13 -9.11 -0.46
N ALA A 244 -10.87 -8.81 -0.80
CA ALA A 244 -9.70 -9.58 -0.37
C ALA A 244 -9.62 -9.78 1.16
N VAL A 245 -9.94 -8.75 1.95
CA VAL A 245 -9.92 -8.82 3.43
C VAL A 245 -10.90 -9.86 3.96
N LYS A 246 -12.16 -9.81 3.51
CA LYS A 246 -13.21 -10.74 3.94
C LYS A 246 -12.93 -12.15 3.44
N VAL A 247 -12.54 -12.28 2.15
CA VAL A 247 -12.16 -13.57 1.54
C VAL A 247 -11.02 -14.23 2.31
N ASN A 248 -9.98 -13.48 2.66
CA ASN A 248 -8.84 -13.97 3.43
C ASN A 248 -9.28 -14.50 4.81
N ARG A 249 -10.15 -13.79 5.51
CA ARG A 249 -10.67 -14.20 6.82
C ARG A 249 -11.48 -15.48 6.71
N PHE A 250 -12.41 -15.57 5.76
CA PHE A 250 -13.22 -16.78 5.56
C PHE A 250 -12.36 -17.99 5.19
N ILE A 251 -11.37 -17.82 4.29
CA ILE A 251 -10.46 -18.91 3.93
C ILE A 251 -9.64 -19.34 5.16
N ARG A 252 -9.04 -18.40 5.91
CA ARG A 252 -8.26 -18.67 7.11
C ARG A 252 -9.09 -19.46 8.13
N ASP A 253 -10.24 -18.93 8.50
CA ASP A 253 -11.06 -19.47 9.59
C ASP A 253 -11.58 -20.85 9.23
N PHE A 254 -12.12 -21.01 8.04
CA PHE A 254 -12.63 -22.29 7.57
C PHE A 254 -11.51 -23.34 7.41
N ALA A 255 -10.37 -22.99 6.82
CA ALA A 255 -9.24 -23.91 6.66
C ALA A 255 -8.59 -24.30 8.01
N LEU A 256 -8.68 -23.45 9.03
CA LEU A 256 -8.27 -23.78 10.41
C LEU A 256 -9.28 -24.66 11.15
N GLY A 257 -10.46 -24.90 10.57
CA GLY A 257 -11.49 -25.76 11.15
C GLY A 257 -12.53 -25.02 11.99
N GLN A 258 -12.58 -23.70 11.92
CA GLN A 258 -13.63 -22.91 12.56
C GLN A 258 -14.95 -23.06 11.77
N GLU A 259 -16.05 -22.96 12.48
CA GLU A 259 -17.37 -22.94 11.84
C GLU A 259 -17.62 -21.60 11.18
N VAL A 260 -18.00 -21.64 9.90
CA VAL A 260 -18.47 -20.48 9.15
C VAL A 260 -19.95 -20.72 8.83
N PRO A 261 -20.88 -19.97 9.43
CA PRO A 261 -22.31 -20.10 9.14
C PRO A 261 -22.64 -19.53 7.77
N ASP A 262 -23.82 -19.89 7.25
CA ASP A 262 -24.39 -19.19 6.12
C ASP A 262 -24.51 -17.69 6.45
N THR A 263 -23.93 -16.84 5.60
CA THR A 263 -23.78 -15.42 5.90
C THR A 263 -24.06 -14.59 4.65
N ARG A 264 -24.72 -13.45 4.83
CA ARG A 264 -24.86 -12.42 3.80
C ARG A 264 -24.03 -11.19 4.19
N ILE A 265 -23.14 -10.79 3.31
CA ILE A 265 -22.29 -9.61 3.45
C ILE A 265 -22.95 -8.48 2.66
N ALA A 266 -23.29 -7.39 3.33
CA ALA A 266 -23.86 -6.21 2.67
C ALA A 266 -22.87 -5.60 1.66
N ALA A 267 -23.41 -5.02 0.59
CA ALA A 267 -22.58 -4.34 -0.40
C ALA A 267 -21.83 -3.16 0.23
N THR A 268 -20.52 -3.10 0.04
CA THR A 268 -19.70 -1.95 0.46
C THR A 268 -20.09 -0.66 -0.25
N THR A 269 -20.81 -0.75 -1.37
CA THR A 269 -21.30 0.36 -2.18
C THR A 269 -22.64 0.94 -1.70
N GLU A 270 -23.31 0.34 -0.72
CA GLU A 270 -24.52 0.89 -0.14
C GLU A 270 -24.19 1.80 1.05
N ARG A 271 -24.84 2.97 1.10
CA ARG A 271 -24.82 3.82 2.28
C ARG A 271 -25.27 2.95 3.44
N ALA A 272 -24.43 2.73 4.43
CA ALA A 272 -24.80 1.94 5.58
C ALA A 272 -26.12 2.52 6.13
N VAL A 273 -27.17 1.71 6.15
CA VAL A 273 -28.28 1.94 7.06
C VAL A 273 -27.61 2.04 8.43
N PRO A 274 -27.83 3.14 9.21
CA PRO A 274 -27.14 3.30 10.47
C PRO A 274 -27.16 1.96 11.21
N SER A 275 -26.01 1.33 11.33
CA SER A 275 -25.89 0.09 12.10
C SER A 275 -26.49 0.39 13.46
N PRO A 276 -27.31 -0.47 14.07
CA PRO A 276 -27.79 -0.23 15.40
C PRO A 276 -26.59 0.15 16.24
N ALA A 277 -26.64 1.35 16.85
CA ALA A 277 -25.55 2.06 17.48
C ALA A 277 -24.46 1.11 18.00
N PRO A 278 -23.18 1.28 17.63
CA PRO A 278 -22.13 0.38 18.05
C PRO A 278 -22.35 0.08 19.53
N PRO A 279 -22.22 -1.16 19.99
CA PRO A 279 -22.56 -1.55 21.35
C PRO A 279 -22.01 -0.47 22.27
N SER A 280 -22.90 0.28 22.92
CA SER A 280 -22.71 1.54 23.66
C SER A 280 -21.26 1.77 24.01
N ALA A 281 -20.68 2.87 23.53
CA ALA A 281 -19.25 3.21 23.66
C ALA A 281 -18.66 2.56 24.92
N PRO A 282 -17.63 1.74 24.81
CA PRO A 282 -17.19 0.88 25.91
C PRO A 282 -17.18 1.75 27.15
N ARG A 283 -17.92 1.35 28.20
CA ARG A 283 -17.96 2.08 29.47
C ARG A 283 -16.57 2.57 29.72
N ARG A 284 -16.37 3.91 29.85
CA ARG A 284 -15.08 4.50 30.20
C ARG A 284 -14.44 3.61 31.26
N ALA A 285 -13.29 3.06 30.92
CA ALA A 285 -12.54 2.23 31.88
C ALA A 285 -12.43 3.01 33.19
N PRO A 286 -12.41 2.33 34.36
CA PRO A 286 -12.19 3.01 35.61
C PRO A 286 -10.98 3.94 35.47
N ARG A 287 -11.02 5.15 36.04
CA ARG A 287 -9.99 6.19 35.90
C ARG A 287 -8.55 5.75 36.22
N ASP A 288 -8.35 4.56 36.75
CA ASP A 288 -7.05 3.97 37.11
C ASP A 288 -6.44 3.05 36.03
N SER A 289 -7.08 2.89 34.85
CA SER A 289 -6.52 2.07 33.76
C SER A 289 -5.85 2.93 32.71
N GLN A 290 -4.64 2.50 32.28
CA GLN A 290 -3.93 3.11 31.17
C GLN A 290 -4.76 3.08 29.88
N ARG A 291 -4.84 4.21 29.17
CA ARG A 291 -5.45 4.29 27.83
C ARG A 291 -4.41 3.91 26.78
N ARG A 292 -4.74 2.94 25.95
CA ARG A 292 -3.82 2.42 24.94
C ARG A 292 -4.16 3.00 23.56
N VAL A 293 -3.13 3.53 22.92
CA VAL A 293 -3.21 4.09 21.55
C VAL A 293 -2.37 3.23 20.62
N LEU A 294 -2.95 2.79 19.51
CA LEU A 294 -2.22 2.15 18.42
C LEU A 294 -1.93 3.21 17.37
N TRP A 295 -0.65 3.42 17.06
CA TRP A 295 -0.21 4.41 16.09
C TRP A 295 0.45 3.75 14.90
N LEU A 296 -0.19 3.85 13.73
CA LEU A 296 0.38 3.46 12.46
C LEU A 296 1.06 4.68 11.85
N SER A 297 2.35 4.54 11.58
CA SER A 297 3.15 5.58 10.95
C SER A 297 3.67 5.09 9.60
N SER A 298 3.48 5.89 8.56
CA SER A 298 4.04 5.59 7.25
C SER A 298 5.56 5.49 7.34
N PRO A 299 6.18 4.41 6.84
CA PRO A 299 7.64 4.26 6.82
C PRO A 299 8.28 4.96 5.61
N ILE A 300 7.47 5.56 4.72
CA ILE A 300 7.93 6.19 3.49
C ILE A 300 8.57 7.54 3.82
N GLY A 301 9.89 7.53 3.99
CA GLY A 301 10.62 8.66 4.54
C GLY A 301 10.62 8.71 6.07
N LEU A 302 11.44 9.59 6.64
CA LEU A 302 11.55 9.72 8.11
C LEU A 302 10.73 10.90 8.67
N GLY A 303 10.14 11.71 7.81
CA GLY A 303 9.37 12.88 8.20
C GLY A 303 8.13 12.52 9.03
N HIS A 304 7.40 11.51 8.58
CA HIS A 304 6.19 11.02 9.24
C HIS A 304 6.48 10.58 10.68
N ILE A 305 7.40 9.66 10.87
CA ILE A 305 7.71 9.15 12.19
C ILE A 305 8.27 10.23 13.15
N GLN A 306 9.00 11.22 12.64
CA GLN A 306 9.49 12.34 13.48
C GLN A 306 8.32 13.19 14.00
N ARG A 307 7.37 13.54 13.15
CA ARG A 307 6.16 14.27 13.56
C ARG A 307 5.28 13.48 14.50
N ASP A 308 5.12 12.18 14.26
CA ASP A 308 4.32 11.29 15.08
C ASP A 308 4.85 11.16 16.48
N LEU A 309 6.17 10.98 16.62
CA LEU A 309 6.86 10.95 17.92
C LEU A 309 6.70 12.27 18.67
N ALA A 310 6.76 13.41 17.96
CA ALA A 310 6.54 14.71 18.57
C ALA A 310 5.11 14.86 19.11
N ILE A 311 4.13 14.51 18.30
CA ILE A 311 2.70 14.57 18.68
C ILE A 311 2.42 13.59 19.84
N ALA A 312 2.92 12.35 19.76
CA ALA A 312 2.73 11.33 20.78
C ALA A 312 3.33 11.74 22.13
N ARG A 313 4.53 12.35 22.12
CA ARG A 313 5.15 12.91 23.33
C ARG A 313 4.26 13.98 23.93
N ARG A 314 3.79 14.92 23.12
CA ARG A 314 2.94 16.01 23.57
C ARG A 314 1.58 15.51 24.09
N LEU A 315 1.02 14.49 23.45
CA LEU A 315 -0.22 13.85 23.88
C LEU A 315 -0.06 13.25 25.28
N ARG A 316 1.06 12.58 25.58
CA ARG A 316 1.34 12.01 26.91
C ARG A 316 1.63 13.07 27.98
N GLU A 317 2.29 14.16 27.63
CA GLU A 317 2.47 15.29 28.56
C GLU A 317 1.13 15.84 29.03
N GLN A 318 0.14 15.89 28.14
CA GLN A 318 -1.22 16.34 28.44
C GLN A 318 -2.08 15.23 29.06
N ASN A 319 -1.75 13.96 28.85
CA ASN A 319 -2.50 12.77 29.27
C ASN A 319 -1.53 11.69 29.77
N PRO A 320 -1.06 11.78 31.02
CA PRO A 320 0.00 10.89 31.54
C PRO A 320 -0.37 9.40 31.60
N ASP A 321 -1.66 9.07 31.55
CA ASP A 321 -2.17 7.69 31.53
C ASP A 321 -2.17 7.06 30.12
N VAL A 322 -1.77 7.80 29.08
CA VAL A 322 -1.72 7.32 27.70
C VAL A 322 -0.44 6.53 27.44
N VAL A 323 -0.62 5.34 26.89
CA VAL A 323 0.47 4.49 26.38
C VAL A 323 0.29 4.31 24.88
N VAL A 324 1.35 4.57 24.12
CA VAL A 324 1.36 4.47 22.66
C VAL A 324 2.19 3.26 22.25
N ASP A 325 1.58 2.39 21.44
CA ASP A 325 2.25 1.31 20.73
C ASP A 325 2.35 1.69 19.25
N PHE A 326 3.59 1.83 18.72
CA PHE A 326 3.82 2.15 17.32
C PHE A 326 3.85 0.90 16.45
N LEU A 327 3.04 0.86 15.40
CA LEU A 327 3.06 -0.15 14.35
C LEU A 327 3.63 0.54 13.08
N ALA A 328 4.94 0.48 12.91
CA ALA A 328 5.66 1.19 11.85
C ALA A 328 6.73 0.28 11.23
N GLY A 329 6.78 0.21 9.90
CA GLY A 329 7.74 -0.59 9.15
C GLY A 329 9.16 0.01 9.13
N ASP A 330 10.14 -0.76 8.60
CA ASP A 330 11.52 -0.28 8.39
C ASP A 330 11.55 0.85 7.33
N PRO A 331 12.23 1.99 7.57
CA PRO A 331 13.16 2.30 8.68
C PRO A 331 12.53 3.03 9.88
N ALA A 332 11.24 3.33 9.86
CA ALA A 332 10.59 4.12 10.91
C ALA A 332 10.66 3.44 12.30
N ASP A 333 10.56 2.11 12.36
CA ASP A 333 10.68 1.35 13.62
C ASP A 333 12.03 1.55 14.32
N ARG A 334 13.12 1.78 13.57
CA ARG A 334 14.45 2.06 14.14
C ARG A 334 14.46 3.42 14.83
N VAL A 335 13.78 4.41 14.26
CA VAL A 335 13.65 5.74 14.85
C VAL A 335 12.83 5.66 16.14
N VAL A 336 11.70 4.94 16.11
CA VAL A 336 10.88 4.69 17.32
C VAL A 336 11.72 4.10 18.46
N ARG A 337 12.52 3.06 18.17
CA ARG A 337 13.40 2.41 19.16
C ARG A 337 14.51 3.35 19.65
N HIS A 338 15.09 4.15 18.75
CA HIS A 338 16.13 5.12 19.12
C HIS A 338 15.63 6.13 20.18
N TRP A 339 14.39 6.56 20.04
CA TRP A 339 13.75 7.48 20.99
C TRP A 339 13.20 6.78 22.26
N GLY A 340 13.42 5.48 22.41
CA GLY A 340 12.96 4.69 23.56
C GLY A 340 11.45 4.45 23.60
N GLU A 341 10.78 4.61 22.46
CA GLU A 341 9.34 4.41 22.32
C GLU A 341 8.99 2.94 22.02
N ARG A 342 7.73 2.58 22.25
CA ARG A 342 7.25 1.21 22.14
C ARG A 342 6.93 0.86 20.70
N VAL A 343 7.64 -0.13 20.15
CA VAL A 343 7.32 -0.74 18.85
C VAL A 343 6.47 -1.98 19.06
N HIS A 344 5.33 -2.06 18.42
CA HIS A 344 4.46 -3.24 18.51
C HIS A 344 5.14 -4.47 17.89
N PRO A 345 5.09 -5.66 18.54
CA PRO A 345 5.75 -6.86 18.02
C PRO A 345 5.32 -7.30 16.63
N ALA A 346 4.09 -6.97 16.21
CA ALA A 346 3.58 -7.27 14.88
C ALA A 346 4.25 -6.47 13.75
N THR A 347 5.02 -5.42 14.07
CA THR A 347 5.82 -4.66 13.08
C THR A 347 6.66 -5.58 12.18
N ARG A 348 7.18 -6.68 12.70
CA ARG A 348 7.94 -7.69 11.94
C ARG A 348 7.14 -8.39 10.82
N LEU A 349 5.80 -8.29 10.86
CA LEU A 349 4.90 -8.90 9.88
C LEU A 349 4.48 -7.92 8.77
N LEU A 350 4.79 -6.63 8.94
CA LEU A 350 4.52 -5.63 7.92
C LEU A 350 5.40 -5.88 6.69
N GLN A 351 4.83 -5.68 5.53
CA GLN A 351 5.57 -5.62 4.27
C GLN A 351 6.36 -4.31 4.19
N ASN A 352 7.48 -4.32 3.48
CA ASN A 352 8.38 -3.16 3.43
C ASN A 352 7.95 -2.17 2.33
N GLU A 353 7.13 -1.20 2.69
CA GLU A 353 6.66 -0.12 1.82
C GLU A 353 7.83 0.72 1.28
N THR A 354 8.80 1.06 2.12
CA THR A 354 9.97 1.86 1.69
C THR A 354 10.76 1.17 0.60
N ALA A 355 11.00 -0.14 0.72
CA ALA A 355 11.69 -0.91 -0.32
C ALA A 355 10.87 -0.98 -1.62
N HIS A 356 9.54 -1.02 -1.51
CA HIS A 356 8.65 -0.96 -2.68
C HIS A 356 8.80 0.39 -3.41
N PHE A 357 8.73 1.50 -2.69
CA PHE A 357 8.94 2.84 -3.26
C PHE A 357 10.33 2.99 -3.89
N GLU A 358 11.37 2.48 -3.24
CA GLU A 358 12.72 2.47 -3.80
C GLU A 358 12.85 1.67 -5.10
N GLY A 359 11.97 0.69 -5.33
CA GLY A 359 11.85 -0.04 -6.59
C GLY A 359 11.35 0.81 -7.76
N TRP A 360 10.67 1.92 -7.47
CA TRP A 360 10.18 2.91 -8.44
C TRP A 360 11.07 4.14 -8.55
N ALA A 361 12.27 4.09 -7.97
CA ALA A 361 13.21 5.19 -7.93
C ALA A 361 14.45 4.92 -8.77
N ALA A 362 15.01 5.99 -9.34
CA ALA A 362 16.31 6.00 -9.99
C ALA A 362 16.98 7.34 -9.68
N ASP A 363 18.27 7.35 -9.33
CA ASP A 363 19.10 8.50 -8.98
C ASP A 363 18.35 9.63 -8.23
N HIS A 364 17.86 10.67 -8.94
CA HIS A 364 17.08 11.79 -8.38
C HIS A 364 15.63 11.79 -8.88
N GLU A 365 15.05 10.60 -9.01
CA GLU A 365 13.72 10.38 -9.56
C GLU A 365 12.96 9.38 -8.71
N LEU A 366 11.68 9.64 -8.49
CA LEU A 366 10.77 8.72 -7.81
C LEU A 366 9.37 8.85 -8.42
N HIS A 367 8.92 7.77 -9.07
CA HIS A 367 7.56 7.68 -9.59
C HIS A 367 6.56 7.40 -8.46
N ALA A 368 6.38 8.39 -7.58
CA ALA A 368 5.62 8.22 -6.32
C ALA A 368 4.19 7.75 -6.55
N PHE A 369 3.50 8.29 -7.56
CA PHE A 369 2.13 7.86 -7.86
C PHE A 369 2.07 6.41 -8.35
N ASN A 370 3.01 5.97 -9.21
CA ASN A 370 3.05 4.59 -9.67
C ASN A 370 3.35 3.62 -8.52
N ALA A 371 4.25 4.01 -7.59
CA ALA A 371 4.51 3.23 -6.39
C ALA A 371 3.24 3.07 -5.53
N LEU A 372 2.49 4.15 -5.30
CA LEU A 372 1.20 4.10 -4.61
C LEU A 372 0.17 3.23 -5.33
N TRP A 373 0.10 3.32 -6.66
CA TRP A 373 -0.83 2.53 -7.47
C TRP A 373 -0.56 1.03 -7.40
N ASP A 374 0.71 0.63 -7.31
CA ASP A 374 1.12 -0.77 -7.33
C ASP A 374 1.36 -1.38 -5.93
N MET A 375 1.02 -0.66 -4.84
CA MET A 375 1.24 -1.19 -3.50
C MET A 375 0.01 -1.89 -2.88
N ASP A 376 -1.01 -2.19 -3.64
CA ASP A 376 -2.27 -2.80 -3.18
C ASP A 376 -2.08 -4.16 -2.48
N GLU A 377 -1.11 -4.98 -2.92
CA GLU A 377 -0.72 -6.23 -2.25
C GLU A 377 -0.17 -5.94 -0.83
N ILE A 378 0.72 -4.96 -0.72
CA ILE A 378 1.33 -4.53 0.54
C ILE A 378 0.26 -3.99 1.48
N MET A 379 -0.60 -3.10 0.97
CA MET A 379 -1.71 -2.51 1.74
C MET A 379 -2.62 -3.60 2.31
N THR A 380 -3.02 -4.59 1.49
CA THR A 380 -3.84 -5.71 1.96
C THR A 380 -3.13 -6.49 3.07
N ALA A 381 -1.85 -6.83 2.89
CA ALA A 381 -1.09 -7.59 3.86
C ALA A 381 -0.88 -6.85 5.18
N ASN A 382 -0.62 -5.54 5.12
CA ASN A 382 -0.42 -4.69 6.28
C ASN A 382 -1.74 -4.49 7.05
N PHE A 383 -2.84 -4.21 6.34
CA PHE A 383 -4.16 -4.15 6.97
C PHE A 383 -4.56 -5.46 7.65
N MET A 384 -4.29 -6.60 7.04
CA MET A 384 -4.54 -7.91 7.66
C MET A 384 -3.67 -8.12 8.91
N THR A 385 -2.47 -7.53 8.96
CA THR A 385 -1.64 -7.53 10.19
C THR A 385 -2.29 -6.70 11.28
N LEU A 386 -2.77 -5.50 10.94
CA LEU A 386 -3.52 -4.66 11.88
C LEU A 386 -4.77 -5.36 12.39
N ALA A 387 -5.58 -5.95 11.48
CA ALA A 387 -6.80 -6.66 11.84
C ALA A 387 -6.52 -7.77 12.88
N ASP A 388 -5.45 -8.55 12.69
CA ASP A 388 -5.02 -9.56 13.66
C ASP A 388 -4.57 -8.95 15.00
N VAL A 389 -3.94 -7.78 14.99
CA VAL A 389 -3.53 -7.05 16.22
C VAL A 389 -4.76 -6.62 17.00
N VAL A 390 -5.71 -5.95 16.37
CA VAL A 390 -6.89 -5.40 17.05
C VAL A 390 -7.96 -6.45 17.40
N GLU A 391 -7.85 -7.66 16.86
CA GLU A 391 -8.62 -8.81 17.32
C GLU A 391 -8.10 -9.35 18.67
N ARG A 392 -6.79 -9.26 18.91
CA ARG A 392 -6.12 -9.79 20.10
C ARG A 392 -5.96 -8.76 21.21
N ASP A 393 -5.63 -7.53 20.82
CA ASP A 393 -5.30 -6.42 21.71
C ASP A 393 -6.38 -5.34 21.64
N ARG A 394 -6.77 -4.84 22.81
CA ARG A 394 -7.71 -3.73 22.90
C ARG A 394 -6.95 -2.41 22.91
N TYR A 395 -7.39 -1.49 22.08
CA TYR A 395 -6.93 -0.11 22.03
C TYR A 395 -8.12 0.83 22.22
N ASP A 396 -7.88 1.99 22.84
CA ASP A 396 -8.89 3.03 23.07
C ASP A 396 -8.93 4.06 21.93
N LEU A 397 -7.87 4.12 21.12
CA LEU A 397 -7.75 4.99 19.96
C LEU A 397 -6.79 4.38 18.93
N TRP A 398 -7.11 4.51 17.65
CA TRP A 398 -6.22 4.25 16.53
C TRP A 398 -5.83 5.55 15.84
N ILE A 399 -4.57 5.67 15.44
CA ILE A 399 -4.05 6.80 14.68
C ILE A 399 -3.32 6.25 13.46
N GLY A 400 -3.60 6.82 12.29
CA GLY A 400 -2.90 6.51 11.05
C GLY A 400 -2.33 7.78 10.43
N ASP A 401 -1.00 7.92 10.43
CA ASP A 401 -0.33 8.97 9.68
C ASP A 401 0.06 8.45 8.31
N GLU A 402 -0.69 8.90 7.31
CA GLU A 402 -0.70 8.34 5.96
C GLU A 402 -0.74 6.80 5.97
N GLY A 403 -1.47 6.26 6.93
CA GLY A 403 -1.82 4.85 7.01
C GLY A 403 -2.87 4.52 5.95
N TRP A 404 -2.46 4.57 4.68
CA TRP A 404 -3.36 4.35 3.53
C TRP A 404 -4.00 2.97 3.54
N ASP A 405 -3.28 1.96 4.04
CA ASP A 405 -3.75 0.61 4.24
C ASP A 405 -4.90 0.56 5.26
N LEU A 406 -4.72 1.19 6.43
CA LEU A 406 -5.75 1.27 7.45
C LEU A 406 -6.98 2.04 6.95
N ASP A 407 -6.77 3.23 6.42
CA ASP A 407 -7.85 4.12 6.01
C ASP A 407 -8.68 3.51 4.87
N TYR A 408 -8.02 3.02 3.83
CA TYR A 408 -8.67 2.41 2.68
C TYR A 408 -9.53 1.21 3.09
N PHE A 409 -8.93 0.25 3.80
CA PHE A 409 -9.66 -0.97 4.13
C PHE A 409 -10.68 -0.83 5.25
N LEU A 410 -10.59 0.19 6.11
CA LEU A 410 -11.68 0.52 7.02
C LEU A 410 -12.90 1.08 6.27
N HIS A 411 -12.71 1.87 5.22
CA HIS A 411 -13.83 2.33 4.40
C HIS A 411 -14.46 1.18 3.59
N GLU A 412 -13.68 0.18 3.18
CA GLU A 412 -14.17 -1.03 2.53
C GLU A 412 -14.74 -2.08 3.52
N ASN A 413 -14.36 -1.99 4.82
CA ASN A 413 -14.77 -2.92 5.88
C ASN A 413 -15.09 -2.16 7.17
N PRO A 414 -16.10 -1.28 7.18
CA PRO A 414 -16.40 -0.40 8.34
C PRO A 414 -16.77 -1.20 9.60
N GLU A 415 -17.27 -2.43 9.43
CA GLU A 415 -17.57 -3.35 10.53
C GLU A 415 -16.33 -3.81 11.32
N LEU A 416 -15.13 -3.60 10.80
CA LEU A 416 -13.87 -3.93 11.47
C LEU A 416 -13.37 -2.81 12.40
N LYS A 417 -13.96 -1.63 12.36
CA LYS A 417 -13.63 -0.54 13.27
C LYS A 417 -14.00 -0.90 14.72
N ARG A 418 -13.02 -0.90 15.62
CA ARG A 418 -13.17 -1.30 17.03
C ARG A 418 -12.87 -0.18 18.03
N ALA A 419 -12.32 0.95 17.57
CA ALA A 419 -11.99 2.11 18.38
C ALA A 419 -12.19 3.39 17.55
N PRO A 420 -12.25 4.56 18.18
CA PRO A 420 -12.11 5.83 17.47
C PRO A 420 -10.86 5.84 16.60
N TYR A 421 -10.94 6.47 15.42
CA TYR A 421 -9.87 6.54 14.46
C TYR A 421 -9.57 7.97 14.04
N ALA A 422 -8.30 8.39 14.21
CA ALA A 422 -7.76 9.64 13.71
C ALA A 422 -6.86 9.39 12.50
N PHE A 423 -7.16 10.05 11.38
CA PHE A 423 -6.35 10.03 10.16
C PHE A 423 -5.53 11.32 10.04
N LEU A 424 -4.22 11.20 9.84
CA LEU A 424 -3.30 12.30 9.61
C LEU A 424 -2.76 12.22 8.19
N THR A 425 -2.63 13.37 7.52
CA THR A 425 -1.95 13.50 6.23
C THR A 425 -1.38 14.90 6.07
N ASP A 426 -0.43 15.07 5.19
CA ASP A 426 0.11 16.40 4.87
C ASP A 426 -0.25 16.88 3.47
N PHE A 427 -0.94 16.09 2.68
CA PHE A 427 -1.50 16.52 1.39
C PHE A 427 -2.90 15.94 1.16
N ILE A 428 -3.64 16.55 0.24
CA ILE A 428 -4.96 16.10 -0.19
C ILE A 428 -4.98 16.09 -1.72
N GLY A 429 -5.40 14.95 -2.27
CA GLY A 429 -5.51 14.73 -3.70
C GLY A 429 -4.23 14.26 -4.36
N LEU A 430 -4.37 13.23 -5.18
CA LEU A 430 -3.34 12.71 -6.05
C LEU A 430 -3.35 13.49 -7.37
N LEU A 431 -2.18 13.91 -7.81
CA LEU A 431 -2.05 14.77 -8.98
C LEU A 431 -1.18 14.12 -10.05
N PRO A 432 -1.64 14.09 -11.31
CA PRO A 432 -0.81 13.64 -12.40
C PRO A 432 0.29 14.66 -12.69
N MET A 433 1.47 14.20 -13.07
CA MET A 433 2.59 15.08 -13.43
C MET A 433 2.34 15.87 -14.72
N ARG A 434 1.38 15.44 -15.53
CA ARG A 434 0.94 16.11 -16.75
C ARG A 434 -0.59 16.14 -16.84
N GLU A 435 -1.13 17.28 -17.28
CA GLU A 435 -2.58 17.52 -17.44
C GLU A 435 -3.17 16.87 -18.70
N ASP A 436 -2.62 15.76 -19.16
CA ASP A 436 -3.15 15.00 -20.29
C ASP A 436 -4.22 14.02 -19.81
N ARG A 437 -5.48 14.36 -20.06
CA ARG A 437 -6.67 13.57 -19.67
C ARG A 437 -6.75 12.19 -20.31
N THR A 438 -5.97 11.93 -21.35
CA THR A 438 -5.92 10.64 -22.04
C THR A 438 -4.81 9.74 -21.50
N SER A 439 -3.90 10.28 -20.72
CA SER A 439 -2.79 9.52 -20.14
C SER A 439 -3.29 8.55 -19.06
N THR A 440 -2.63 7.40 -18.99
CA THR A 440 -2.88 6.39 -17.96
C THR A 440 -2.71 6.97 -16.55
N GLU A 441 -1.69 7.81 -16.34
CA GLU A 441 -1.45 8.46 -15.06
C GLU A 441 -2.63 9.34 -14.64
N PHE A 442 -3.15 10.17 -15.55
CA PHE A 442 -4.29 11.02 -15.25
C PHE A 442 -5.54 10.19 -14.89
N ILE A 443 -5.83 9.15 -15.69
CA ILE A 443 -7.00 8.28 -15.46
C ILE A 443 -6.90 7.60 -14.11
N ARG A 444 -5.73 7.06 -13.75
CA ARG A 444 -5.49 6.42 -12.44
C ARG A 444 -5.58 7.41 -11.27
N CYS A 445 -5.01 8.63 -11.40
CA CYS A 445 -5.14 9.68 -10.39
C CYS A 445 -6.62 10.05 -10.17
N TRP A 446 -7.35 10.24 -11.25
CA TRP A 446 -8.78 10.56 -11.20
C TRP A 446 -9.57 9.45 -10.50
N GLU A 447 -9.35 8.19 -10.90
CA GLU A 447 -10.01 7.01 -10.31
C GLU A 447 -9.76 6.94 -8.80
N LYS A 448 -8.51 7.11 -8.37
CA LYS A 448 -8.15 7.05 -6.94
C LYS A 448 -8.72 8.21 -6.14
N ASN A 449 -8.73 9.41 -6.71
CA ASN A 449 -9.38 10.56 -6.09
C ASN A 449 -10.90 10.37 -5.98
N ALA A 450 -11.54 9.84 -7.04
CA ALA A 450 -12.98 9.53 -7.02
C ALA A 450 -13.31 8.50 -5.96
N GLU A 451 -12.51 7.43 -5.83
CA GLU A 451 -12.65 6.42 -4.80
C GLU A 451 -12.53 7.00 -3.39
N ASN A 452 -11.50 7.83 -3.14
CA ASN A 452 -11.31 8.48 -1.82
C ASN A 452 -12.47 9.42 -1.45
N VAL A 453 -13.01 10.16 -2.42
CA VAL A 453 -14.19 11.02 -2.22
C VAL A 453 -15.42 10.17 -1.91
N ASP A 454 -15.61 9.07 -2.63
CA ASP A 454 -16.72 8.14 -2.41
C ASP A 454 -16.65 7.44 -1.05
N HIS A 455 -15.47 7.04 -0.59
CA HIS A 455 -15.24 6.44 0.71
C HIS A 455 -15.76 7.34 1.83
N LEU A 456 -15.34 8.60 1.86
CA LEU A 456 -15.77 9.56 2.88
C LEU A 456 -17.26 9.90 2.79
N ARG A 457 -17.85 9.89 1.59
CA ARG A 457 -19.30 10.13 1.40
C ARG A 457 -20.15 8.96 1.87
N ARG A 458 -19.71 7.73 1.63
CA ARG A 458 -20.44 6.51 2.00
C ARG A 458 -20.30 6.18 3.48
N HIS A 459 -19.10 6.32 4.01
CA HIS A 459 -18.76 5.94 5.38
C HIS A 459 -18.08 7.10 6.14
N PRO A 460 -18.81 8.23 6.36
CA PRO A 460 -18.24 9.40 7.05
C PRO A 460 -17.81 9.10 8.49
N ASP A 461 -18.38 8.05 9.10
CA ASP A 461 -18.12 7.65 10.49
C ASP A 461 -16.87 6.78 10.65
N VAL A 462 -16.18 6.43 9.55
CA VAL A 462 -14.92 5.69 9.64
C VAL A 462 -13.84 6.52 10.29
N ARG A 463 -13.68 7.78 9.89
CA ARG A 463 -12.77 8.72 10.53
C ARG A 463 -13.51 9.54 11.58
N ASP A 464 -13.15 9.43 12.85
CA ASP A 464 -13.67 10.30 13.90
C ASP A 464 -12.96 11.68 13.89
N LEU A 465 -11.75 11.71 13.32
CA LEU A 465 -10.95 12.92 13.16
C LEU A 465 -10.05 12.79 11.93
N SER A 466 -10.05 13.81 11.07
CA SER A 466 -9.04 13.95 10.02
C SER A 466 -8.22 15.20 10.28
N ILE A 467 -6.89 15.08 10.30
CA ILE A 467 -5.96 16.20 10.50
C ILE A 467 -5.13 16.39 9.23
N LEU A 468 -5.13 17.62 8.70
CA LEU A 468 -4.12 18.04 7.74
C LEU A 468 -2.97 18.72 8.48
N VAL A 469 -1.76 18.20 8.29
CA VAL A 469 -0.50 18.80 8.81
C VAL A 469 -0.08 19.93 7.88
N GLY A 470 -0.50 21.13 8.22
CA GLY A 470 -0.34 22.34 7.43
C GLY A 470 -1.47 23.32 7.67
N ASP A 471 -1.46 24.39 6.90
CA ASP A 471 -2.50 25.42 6.90
C ASP A 471 -3.51 25.14 5.77
N GLU A 472 -4.68 25.76 5.85
CA GLU A 472 -5.71 25.64 4.81
C GLU A 472 -5.21 26.10 3.42
N GLU A 473 -4.42 27.15 3.40
CA GLU A 473 -3.86 27.75 2.19
C GLU A 473 -2.85 26.85 1.47
N ASP A 474 -2.34 25.82 2.16
CA ASP A 474 -1.44 24.82 1.57
C ASP A 474 -2.20 23.87 0.63
N VAL A 475 -3.50 23.68 0.85
CA VAL A 475 -4.32 22.87 -0.04
C VAL A 475 -4.53 23.59 -1.37
N LEU A 476 -4.34 22.87 -2.46
CA LEU A 476 -4.52 23.41 -3.80
C LEU A 476 -5.99 23.81 -4.03
N ASP A 477 -6.18 25.00 -4.59
CA ASP A 477 -7.51 25.52 -4.94
C ASP A 477 -7.88 25.09 -6.36
N ARG A 478 -8.19 23.80 -6.50
CA ARG A 478 -8.59 23.14 -7.75
C ARG A 478 -9.43 21.91 -7.45
N GLU A 479 -10.10 21.38 -8.46
CA GLU A 479 -10.83 20.11 -8.36
C GLU A 479 -9.88 18.91 -8.22
N PHE A 480 -10.33 17.84 -7.55
CA PHE A 480 -9.62 16.54 -7.52
C PHE A 480 -9.49 15.91 -8.91
N GLY A 481 -10.32 16.33 -9.83
CA GLY A 481 -10.41 15.90 -11.21
C GLY A 481 -11.77 16.27 -11.80
N PRO A 482 -12.04 15.96 -13.07
CA PRO A 482 -13.33 16.22 -13.69
C PRO A 482 -14.49 15.67 -12.86
N ASP A 483 -15.51 16.49 -12.64
CA ASP A 483 -16.74 16.16 -11.89
C ASP A 483 -16.53 15.80 -10.41
N LEU A 484 -15.34 16.06 -9.86
CA LEU A 484 -15.02 15.86 -8.45
C LEU A 484 -15.00 17.21 -7.69
N PRO A 485 -15.13 17.18 -6.35
CA PRO A 485 -15.11 18.40 -5.53
C PRO A 485 -13.81 19.21 -5.68
N ASN A 486 -13.87 20.50 -5.29
CA ASN A 486 -12.67 21.31 -5.10
C ASN A 486 -11.93 20.86 -3.84
N MET A 487 -10.61 20.64 -3.96
CA MET A 487 -9.77 20.10 -2.88
C MET A 487 -9.80 20.96 -1.62
N ARG A 488 -9.66 22.30 -1.76
CA ARG A 488 -9.60 23.21 -0.60
C ARG A 488 -10.95 23.29 0.10
N GLN A 489 -12.04 23.37 -0.66
CA GLN A 489 -13.38 23.33 -0.08
C GLN A 489 -13.62 21.99 0.64
N TRP A 490 -13.27 20.88 0.02
CA TRP A 490 -13.35 19.54 0.61
C TRP A 490 -12.53 19.43 1.90
N ALA A 491 -11.33 20.01 1.92
CA ALA A 491 -10.49 20.04 3.10
C ALA A 491 -11.16 20.80 4.27
N ARG A 492 -11.76 21.96 4.01
CA ARG A 492 -12.50 22.73 5.04
C ARG A 492 -13.63 21.92 5.67
N GLU A 493 -14.31 21.12 4.86
CA GLU A 493 -15.48 20.35 5.32
C GLU A 493 -15.07 19.11 6.12
N HIS A 494 -13.96 18.45 5.74
CA HIS A 494 -13.61 17.13 6.26
C HIS A 494 -12.37 17.08 7.15
N PHE A 495 -11.55 18.13 7.21
CA PHE A 495 -10.29 18.13 7.95
C PHE A 495 -10.20 19.24 8.99
N ARG A 496 -9.35 19.02 10.00
CA ARG A 496 -8.86 20.03 10.93
C ARG A 496 -7.41 20.34 10.58
N PHE A 497 -7.05 21.61 10.55
CA PHE A 497 -5.70 22.05 10.21
C PHE A 497 -4.89 22.20 11.49
N SER A 498 -3.77 21.44 11.60
CA SER A 498 -2.89 21.56 12.77
C SER A 498 -1.87 22.69 12.64
N GLY A 499 -1.57 23.15 11.43
CA GLY A 499 -0.30 23.82 11.14
C GLY A 499 0.84 22.81 11.08
N TYR A 500 2.07 23.28 11.00
CA TYR A 500 3.25 22.42 10.86
C TYR A 500 3.68 21.85 12.21
N THR A 501 4.05 20.57 12.19
CA THR A 501 4.50 19.84 13.38
C THR A 501 6.02 19.74 13.39
N PHE A 502 6.63 20.01 14.54
CA PHE A 502 8.08 19.93 14.72
C PHE A 502 8.37 19.05 15.94
N HIS A 503 9.44 18.26 15.85
CA HIS A 503 9.92 17.43 16.97
C HIS A 503 10.87 18.20 17.91
N PHE A 504 11.14 19.48 17.60
CA PHE A 504 11.93 20.42 18.40
C PHE A 504 11.25 21.80 18.42
N ASP A 505 11.63 22.63 19.40
CA ASP A 505 11.23 24.04 19.43
C ASP A 505 12.42 24.90 18.94
N PRO A 506 12.32 25.58 17.79
CA PRO A 506 13.38 26.45 17.31
C PRO A 506 13.81 27.53 18.31
N ARG A 507 12.89 27.96 19.19
CA ARG A 507 13.14 29.01 20.22
C ARG A 507 13.93 28.49 21.41
N ALA A 508 13.94 27.16 21.61
CA ALA A 508 14.68 26.51 22.70
C ALA A 508 16.10 26.10 22.30
N LEU A 509 16.50 26.29 21.04
CA LEU A 509 17.85 26.02 20.59
C LEU A 509 18.85 26.97 21.26
N PRO A 510 20.07 26.46 21.60
CA PRO A 510 21.15 27.33 22.04
C PRO A 510 21.44 28.43 21.04
N GLU A 511 22.05 29.52 21.52
CA GLU A 511 22.57 30.54 20.63
C GLU A 511 23.52 29.90 19.59
N ARG A 512 23.49 30.40 18.35
CA ARG A 512 24.13 29.75 17.18
C ARG A 512 25.62 29.44 17.40
N ALA A 513 26.36 30.30 18.06
CA ALA A 513 27.80 30.09 18.35
C ALA A 513 28.00 28.92 19.33
N ALA A 514 27.16 28.83 20.36
CA ALA A 514 27.17 27.72 21.31
C ALA A 514 26.76 26.40 20.67
N LEU A 515 25.72 26.43 19.83
CA LEU A 515 25.26 25.26 19.06
C LEU A 515 26.36 24.74 18.14
N ARG A 516 27.05 25.63 17.40
CA ARG A 516 28.18 25.28 16.53
C ARG A 516 29.31 24.59 17.32
N ALA A 517 29.68 25.14 18.47
CA ALA A 517 30.68 24.51 19.33
C ALA A 517 30.30 23.13 19.79
N GLN A 518 29.03 22.90 20.17
CA GLN A 518 28.50 21.58 20.53
C GLN A 518 28.57 20.57 19.39
N LEU A 519 28.31 21.02 18.15
CA LEU A 519 28.31 20.18 16.96
C LEU A 519 29.68 19.98 16.31
N GLY A 520 30.73 20.61 16.87
CA GLY A 520 32.10 20.53 16.36
C GLY A 520 32.38 21.42 15.14
N TYR A 521 31.59 22.48 14.97
CA TYR A 521 31.84 23.52 13.95
C TYR A 521 32.62 24.68 14.54
N ARG A 522 33.55 25.21 13.77
CA ARG A 522 34.30 26.42 14.17
C ARG A 522 33.43 27.66 14.04
N SER A 523 33.68 28.65 14.84
CA SER A 523 32.94 29.93 14.82
C SER A 523 33.21 30.76 13.55
N ASP A 524 34.39 30.60 12.94
CA ASP A 524 34.87 31.33 11.77
C ASP A 524 34.65 30.61 10.44
N GLU A 525 34.18 29.32 10.45
CA GLU A 525 33.94 28.59 9.22
C GLU A 525 32.54 28.81 8.65
N ARG A 526 32.40 28.64 7.33
CA ARG A 526 31.13 28.57 6.65
C ARG A 526 30.71 27.13 6.46
N VAL A 527 29.54 26.76 6.97
CA VAL A 527 29.03 25.38 6.92
C VAL A 527 27.93 25.27 5.85
N ILE A 528 28.22 24.48 4.83
CA ILE A 528 27.21 24.05 3.84
C ILE A 528 26.80 22.62 4.20
N LEU A 529 25.50 22.41 4.42
CA LEU A 529 24.95 21.11 4.79
C LEU A 529 24.08 20.57 3.67
N ALA A 530 24.49 19.48 3.04
CA ALA A 530 23.67 18.79 2.05
C ALA A 530 23.10 17.49 2.65
N SER A 531 21.77 17.34 2.63
CA SER A 531 21.11 16.17 3.19
C SER A 531 20.02 15.64 2.27
N VAL A 532 19.86 14.31 2.30
CA VAL A 532 18.78 13.61 1.58
C VAL A 532 17.90 12.86 2.58
N GLY A 533 16.72 12.39 2.11
CA GLY A 533 15.73 11.76 2.95
C GLY A 533 16.09 10.37 3.47
N GLY A 534 15.11 9.67 4.06
CA GLY A 534 15.28 8.34 4.66
C GLY A 534 15.38 7.18 3.68
N THR A 535 15.26 7.41 2.38
CA THR A 535 15.34 6.41 1.30
C THR A 535 16.73 6.35 0.68
N ARG A 536 16.97 5.37 -0.20
CA ARG A 536 18.22 5.29 -1.00
C ARG A 536 18.32 6.33 -2.12
N VAL A 537 17.26 7.12 -2.31
CA VAL A 537 17.19 8.14 -3.37
C VAL A 537 17.95 9.39 -2.93
N GLY A 538 18.87 9.88 -3.76
CA GLY A 538 19.56 11.16 -3.50
C GLY A 538 21.09 11.10 -3.55
N ARG A 539 21.69 9.94 -3.81
CA ARG A 539 23.16 9.82 -3.98
C ARG A 539 23.69 10.79 -5.03
N GLY A 540 22.98 10.93 -6.16
CA GLY A 540 23.35 11.86 -7.23
C GLY A 540 23.36 13.32 -6.78
N LEU A 541 22.42 13.73 -5.93
CA LEU A 541 22.41 15.09 -5.36
C LEU A 541 23.62 15.33 -4.48
N LEU A 542 23.93 14.40 -3.57
CA LEU A 542 25.10 14.53 -2.68
C LEU A 542 26.41 14.56 -3.47
N ARG A 543 26.55 13.72 -4.52
CA ARG A 543 27.69 13.76 -5.44
C ARG A 543 27.79 15.13 -6.14
N LYS A 544 26.71 15.61 -6.73
CA LYS A 544 26.64 16.92 -7.38
C LYS A 544 27.02 18.05 -6.43
N CYS A 545 26.61 17.98 -5.14
CA CYS A 545 27.03 18.95 -4.12
C CYS A 545 28.54 18.90 -3.85
N ALA A 546 29.14 17.71 -3.78
CA ALA A 546 30.57 17.54 -3.58
C ALA A 546 31.39 18.08 -4.79
N GLU A 547 30.95 17.77 -6.01
CA GLU A 547 31.55 18.27 -7.25
C GLU A 547 31.47 19.83 -7.30
N ALA A 548 30.27 20.39 -7.05
CA ALA A 548 30.05 21.82 -7.03
C ALA A 548 30.93 22.51 -5.96
N PHE A 549 30.98 21.95 -4.74
CA PHE A 549 31.83 22.49 -3.68
C PHE A 549 33.32 22.48 -4.05
N THR A 550 33.80 21.42 -4.70
CA THR A 550 35.19 21.29 -5.15
C THR A 550 35.55 22.42 -6.10
N LEU A 551 34.66 22.81 -7.02
CA LEU A 551 34.87 23.88 -7.98
C LEU A 551 35.01 25.28 -7.32
N ILE A 552 34.29 25.51 -6.22
CA ILE A 552 34.26 26.83 -5.56
C ILE A 552 35.11 26.92 -4.30
N ALA A 553 35.68 25.79 -3.84
CA ALA A 553 36.41 25.70 -2.56
C ALA A 553 37.53 26.71 -2.38
N GLY A 554 38.18 27.11 -3.48
CA GLY A 554 39.22 28.15 -3.48
C GLY A 554 38.67 29.55 -3.22
N GLN A 555 37.40 29.84 -3.50
CA GLN A 555 36.76 31.13 -3.31
C GLN A 555 36.20 31.30 -1.88
N ILE A 556 36.00 30.18 -1.17
CA ILE A 556 35.49 30.11 0.22
C ILE A 556 36.45 29.29 1.08
N PRO A 557 37.67 29.75 1.35
CA PRO A 557 38.72 28.98 2.00
C PRO A 557 38.30 28.48 3.42
N GLU A 558 37.53 29.29 4.16
CA GLU A 558 37.04 28.94 5.49
C GLU A 558 35.63 28.33 5.40
N SER A 559 35.48 27.25 4.60
CA SER A 559 34.24 26.57 4.45
C SER A 559 34.36 25.04 4.58
N ARG A 560 33.28 24.40 5.00
CA ARG A 560 33.13 22.95 5.10
C ARG A 560 31.82 22.55 4.42
N LEU A 561 31.86 21.47 3.65
CA LEU A 561 30.67 20.78 3.16
C LEU A 561 30.41 19.53 4.01
N VAL A 562 29.22 19.40 4.58
CA VAL A 562 28.78 18.21 5.30
C VAL A 562 27.71 17.52 4.47
N LEU A 563 27.96 16.28 4.09
CA LEU A 563 27.04 15.43 3.32
C LEU A 563 26.38 14.43 4.26
N VAL A 564 25.06 14.39 4.32
CA VAL A 564 24.29 13.49 5.17
C VAL A 564 23.44 12.57 4.31
N GLY A 565 23.76 11.25 4.33
CA GLY A 565 23.16 10.26 3.44
C GLY A 565 21.84 9.64 3.90
N GLY A 566 21.54 9.67 5.20
CA GLY A 566 20.38 8.98 5.79
C GLY A 566 20.61 7.49 6.04
N PRO A 567 19.68 6.81 6.74
CA PRO A 567 19.91 5.47 7.32
C PRO A 567 19.95 4.33 6.29
N ARG A 568 19.56 4.58 5.06
CA ARG A 568 19.49 3.56 3.99
C ARG A 568 20.51 3.77 2.86
N LEU A 569 21.23 4.89 2.88
CA LEU A 569 22.26 5.21 1.90
C LEU A 569 23.66 4.86 2.47
N THR A 570 24.06 3.60 2.37
CA THR A 570 25.24 3.04 3.07
C THR A 570 26.57 3.10 2.30
N GLU A 571 26.57 3.50 1.04
CA GLU A 571 27.77 3.49 0.20
C GLU A 571 28.02 4.88 -0.41
N MET A 572 28.58 5.78 0.36
CA MET A 572 29.06 7.07 -0.16
C MET A 572 30.58 7.05 -0.37
N GLU A 573 31.02 7.66 -1.47
CA GLU A 573 32.46 7.84 -1.74
C GLU A 573 33.08 8.66 -0.59
N ALA A 574 34.07 8.10 0.08
CA ALA A 574 34.67 8.73 1.25
C ALA A 574 35.71 9.82 0.95
N ALA A 575 36.11 10.02 -0.32
CA ALA A 575 37.29 10.82 -0.66
C ALA A 575 36.96 12.02 -1.58
N TRP A 576 36.24 13.02 -1.05
CA TRP A 576 35.95 14.28 -1.77
C TRP A 576 36.95 15.44 -1.42
N GLY A 577 37.94 15.17 -0.57
CA GLY A 577 38.88 16.17 -0.11
C GLY A 577 38.73 16.56 1.37
N PRO A 578 39.68 17.27 1.95
CA PRO A 578 39.80 17.47 3.41
C PRO A 578 38.73 18.36 4.03
N ARG A 579 37.92 19.06 3.23
CA ARG A 579 36.85 19.95 3.70
C ARG A 579 35.45 19.43 3.40
N VAL A 580 35.35 18.18 2.92
CA VAL A 580 34.09 17.49 2.72
C VAL A 580 33.99 16.37 3.77
N GLU A 581 33.00 16.49 4.62
CA GLU A 581 32.69 15.50 5.65
C GLU A 581 31.47 14.70 5.23
N VAL A 582 31.55 13.37 5.28
CA VAL A 582 30.45 12.46 4.97
C VAL A 582 29.92 11.84 6.27
N ARG A 583 28.62 11.90 6.47
CA ARG A 583 27.90 11.26 7.61
C ARG A 583 26.78 10.38 7.05
N ASP A 584 26.64 9.20 7.63
CA ASP A 584 25.57 8.28 7.24
C ASP A 584 24.19 8.77 7.72
N TYR A 585 23.98 8.78 9.02
CA TYR A 585 22.73 9.23 9.65
C TYR A 585 23.01 10.16 10.83
N VAL A 586 22.24 11.23 10.90
CA VAL A 586 22.32 12.23 11.97
C VAL A 586 20.94 12.36 12.61
N PRO A 587 20.74 11.88 13.86
CA PRO A 587 19.44 11.89 14.54
C PRO A 587 18.87 13.31 14.71
N ASP A 588 19.71 14.26 15.13
CA ASP A 588 19.35 15.65 15.40
C ASP A 588 19.72 16.59 14.24
N LEU A 589 19.36 16.19 13.01
CA LEU A 589 19.71 16.90 11.80
C LEU A 589 19.26 18.38 11.83
N PHE A 590 18.13 18.66 12.49
CA PHE A 590 17.63 20.04 12.68
C PHE A 590 18.64 20.96 13.39
N ALA A 591 19.40 20.43 14.34
CA ALA A 591 20.43 21.22 15.01
C ALA A 591 21.58 21.60 14.06
N HIS A 592 21.97 20.69 13.19
CA HIS A 592 22.93 20.94 12.14
C HIS A 592 22.40 21.95 11.09
N HIS A 593 21.09 21.85 10.73
CA HIS A 593 20.44 22.84 9.89
C HIS A 593 20.45 24.23 10.53
N ALA A 594 20.17 24.34 11.83
CA ALA A 594 20.21 25.61 12.55
C ALA A 594 21.64 26.22 12.62
N ALA A 595 22.65 25.36 12.65
CA ALA A 595 24.06 25.78 12.68
C ALA A 595 24.63 26.11 11.28
N ALA A 596 24.00 25.64 10.19
CA ALA A 596 24.49 25.80 8.84
C ALA A 596 24.36 27.26 8.31
N ASP A 597 25.19 27.64 7.37
CA ASP A 597 25.09 28.92 6.62
C ASP A 597 24.30 28.72 5.33
N LEU A 598 24.21 27.50 4.82
CA LEU A 598 23.38 27.11 3.68
C LEU A 598 23.04 25.64 3.80
N ALA A 599 21.77 25.27 3.59
CA ALA A 599 21.35 23.90 3.43
C ALA A 599 21.04 23.58 1.96
N ILE A 600 21.29 22.34 1.55
CA ILE A 600 20.91 21.81 0.23
C ILE A 600 20.16 20.52 0.48
N VAL A 601 18.90 20.45 0.03
CA VAL A 601 18.01 19.35 0.39
C VAL A 601 17.17 18.88 -0.80
N GLN A 602 16.57 17.70 -0.65
CA GLN A 602 15.45 17.31 -1.48
C GLN A 602 14.18 18.09 -1.06
N GLY A 603 13.10 17.95 -1.82
CA GLY A 603 11.84 18.65 -1.56
C GLY A 603 10.92 18.00 -0.53
N GLY A 604 11.44 17.23 0.45
CA GLY A 604 10.62 16.61 1.48
C GLY A 604 10.01 17.64 2.44
N LEU A 605 8.71 17.47 2.79
CA LEU A 605 7.97 18.47 3.57
C LEU A 605 8.61 18.78 4.91
N THR A 606 8.89 17.76 5.73
CA THR A 606 9.41 17.94 7.09
C THR A 606 10.69 18.79 7.09
N THR A 607 11.70 18.39 6.31
CA THR A 607 12.99 19.08 6.26
C THR A 607 12.86 20.52 5.73
N THR A 608 12.05 20.74 4.71
CA THR A 608 11.87 22.09 4.14
C THR A 608 11.12 23.03 5.09
N MET A 609 10.15 22.53 5.84
CA MET A 609 9.44 23.31 6.86
C MET A 609 10.32 23.59 8.09
N GLU A 610 11.16 22.64 8.50
CA GLU A 610 12.17 22.86 9.55
C GLU A 610 13.13 23.97 9.16
N LEU A 611 13.67 23.94 7.94
CA LEU A 611 14.56 24.99 7.42
C LEU A 611 13.88 26.36 7.35
N ALA A 612 12.61 26.40 6.93
CA ALA A 612 11.81 27.62 6.92
C ALA A 612 11.60 28.16 8.35
N ALA A 613 11.28 27.29 9.31
CA ALA A 613 11.11 27.66 10.72
C ALA A 613 12.41 28.13 11.38
N LEU A 614 13.54 27.52 11.03
CA LEU A 614 14.89 27.90 11.51
C LEU A 614 15.43 29.15 10.81
N ARG A 615 14.78 29.59 9.73
CA ARG A 615 15.26 30.67 8.86
C ARG A 615 16.67 30.43 8.31
N THR A 616 17.02 29.18 8.08
CA THR A 616 18.25 28.80 7.42
C THR A 616 18.09 28.96 5.91
N PRO A 617 19.00 29.65 5.18
CA PRO A 617 18.91 29.69 3.73
C PRO A 617 19.09 28.32 3.15
N PHE A 618 18.27 27.94 2.14
CA PHE A 618 18.37 26.64 1.53
C PHE A 618 18.02 26.60 0.05
N LEU A 619 18.71 25.70 -0.64
CA LEU A 619 18.41 25.28 -2.00
C LEU A 619 17.70 23.94 -1.93
N TYR A 620 16.64 23.73 -2.71
CA TYR A 620 15.96 22.45 -2.72
C TYR A 620 15.73 21.91 -4.13
N PHE A 621 15.88 20.59 -4.23
CA PHE A 621 15.77 19.83 -5.46
C PHE A 621 14.63 18.82 -5.31
N PRO A 622 13.38 19.17 -5.67
CA PRO A 622 12.28 18.21 -5.60
C PRO A 622 12.54 17.04 -6.55
N LEU A 623 12.28 15.82 -6.09
CA LEU A 623 12.45 14.61 -6.89
C LEU A 623 11.56 14.65 -8.13
N ARG A 624 12.09 14.23 -9.27
CA ARG A 624 11.31 14.09 -10.50
C ARG A 624 10.20 13.05 -10.29
N HIS A 625 9.05 13.26 -10.92
CA HIS A 625 7.86 12.42 -10.84
C HIS A 625 7.30 12.20 -9.42
N HIS A 626 7.71 13.03 -8.47
CA HIS A 626 7.18 13.03 -7.11
C HIS A 626 6.14 14.16 -6.96
N PHE A 627 4.87 13.86 -7.20
CA PHE A 627 3.80 14.86 -7.23
C PHE A 627 3.69 15.68 -5.93
N GLU A 628 3.89 15.05 -4.76
CA GLU A 628 3.86 15.74 -3.47
C GLU A 628 4.94 16.83 -3.42
N GLN A 629 6.22 16.50 -3.70
CA GLN A 629 7.32 17.45 -3.65
C GLN A 629 7.21 18.54 -4.73
N GLN A 630 6.81 18.13 -5.94
CA GLN A 630 6.73 19.01 -7.11
C GLN A 630 5.56 20.00 -7.04
N MET A 631 4.46 19.62 -6.41
CA MET A 631 3.22 20.39 -6.42
C MET A 631 2.80 20.87 -5.02
N HIS A 632 2.67 19.96 -4.05
CA HIS A 632 2.18 20.34 -2.72
C HIS A 632 3.26 21.08 -1.90
N VAL A 633 4.47 20.52 -1.78
CA VAL A 633 5.55 21.15 -1.01
C VAL A 633 6.05 22.42 -1.70
N ALA A 634 6.29 22.38 -3.01
CA ALA A 634 6.74 23.57 -3.76
C ALA A 634 5.78 24.75 -3.58
N ARG A 635 4.45 24.51 -3.65
CA ARG A 635 3.45 25.55 -3.40
C ARG A 635 3.54 26.15 -2.00
N ARG A 636 3.78 25.34 -0.97
CA ARG A 636 3.96 25.83 0.41
C ARG A 636 5.17 26.74 0.52
N LEU A 637 6.28 26.32 -0.07
CA LEU A 637 7.52 27.11 -0.09
C LEU A 637 7.34 28.41 -0.86
N ASP A 638 6.65 28.39 -2.00
CA ASP A 638 6.34 29.59 -2.78
C ASP A 638 5.47 30.56 -1.96
N ARG A 639 4.43 30.07 -1.26
CA ARG A 639 3.57 30.87 -0.38
C ARG A 639 4.35 31.52 0.75
N LEU A 640 5.28 30.78 1.34
CA LEU A 640 6.12 31.27 2.43
C LEU A 640 7.28 32.15 1.94
N GLY A 641 7.60 32.15 0.66
CA GLY A 641 8.82 32.76 0.13
C GLY A 641 10.09 32.10 0.69
N ALA A 642 10.05 30.79 0.93
CA ALA A 642 11.12 30.05 1.58
C ALA A 642 11.85 29.12 0.60
N GLY A 643 13.19 29.08 0.68
CA GLY A 643 14.03 28.24 -0.16
C GLY A 643 14.08 28.66 -1.62
N ILE A 644 15.07 28.17 -2.33
CA ILE A 644 15.27 28.39 -3.77
C ILE A 644 15.14 27.04 -4.47
N ARG A 645 14.13 26.91 -5.33
CA ARG A 645 13.91 25.70 -6.13
C ARG A 645 14.90 25.60 -7.26
N LEU A 646 15.56 24.47 -7.38
CA LEU A 646 16.45 24.12 -8.48
C LEU A 646 16.00 22.80 -9.13
N ASP A 647 16.26 22.69 -10.43
CA ASP A 647 16.01 21.45 -11.17
C ASP A 647 17.28 20.61 -11.23
N PHE A 648 17.19 19.33 -10.85
CA PHE A 648 18.36 18.46 -10.75
C PHE A 648 19.05 18.23 -12.10
N GLU A 649 18.31 18.06 -13.20
CA GLU A 649 18.88 17.79 -14.52
C GLU A 649 19.50 19.03 -15.15
N HIS A 650 18.84 20.17 -14.98
CA HIS A 650 19.27 21.43 -15.60
C HIS A 650 20.28 22.21 -14.76
N THR A 651 20.60 21.75 -13.54
CA THR A 651 21.60 22.40 -12.69
C THR A 651 22.90 21.62 -12.75
N SER A 652 23.90 22.16 -13.49
CA SER A 652 25.26 21.59 -13.51
C SER A 652 25.99 21.81 -12.17
N PRO A 653 27.10 21.09 -11.87
CA PRO A 653 27.94 21.39 -10.71
C PRO A 653 28.43 22.84 -10.65
N GLU A 654 28.76 23.45 -11.79
CA GLU A 654 29.18 24.87 -11.89
C GLU A 654 28.03 25.81 -11.51
N ALA A 655 26.80 25.53 -12.03
CA ALA A 655 25.63 26.33 -11.70
C ALA A 655 25.26 26.19 -10.23
N LEU A 656 25.35 24.98 -9.67
CA LEU A 656 25.13 24.73 -8.24
C LEU A 656 26.20 25.43 -7.40
N GLY A 657 27.47 25.41 -7.81
CA GLY A 657 28.55 26.15 -7.15
C GLY A 657 28.30 27.67 -7.13
N ALA A 658 27.84 28.23 -8.25
CA ALA A 658 27.45 29.64 -8.31
C ALA A 658 26.29 29.96 -7.37
N ALA A 659 25.26 29.11 -7.31
CA ALA A 659 24.14 29.24 -6.38
C ALA A 659 24.61 29.12 -4.90
N MET A 660 25.50 28.17 -4.59
CA MET A 660 26.12 28.09 -3.26
C MET A 660 26.77 29.40 -2.86
N LEU A 661 27.63 29.99 -3.73
CA LEU A 661 28.28 31.29 -3.46
C LEU A 661 27.25 32.41 -3.30
N GLU A 662 26.23 32.41 -4.11
CA GLU A 662 25.20 33.43 -4.07
C GLU A 662 24.38 33.38 -2.77
N TYR A 663 23.98 32.20 -2.28
CA TYR A 663 23.05 32.08 -1.16
C TYR A 663 23.73 31.80 0.19
N LEU A 664 25.02 31.53 0.22
CA LEU A 664 25.79 31.24 1.44
C LEU A 664 25.70 32.36 2.47
N GLY A 665 25.03 32.13 3.57
CA GLY A 665 24.85 33.10 4.66
C GLY A 665 23.92 34.27 4.34
N LYS A 666 23.16 34.23 3.25
CA LYS A 666 22.17 35.29 2.95
C LYS A 666 21.04 35.29 3.99
N PRO A 667 20.54 36.45 4.42
CA PRO A 667 19.35 36.54 5.25
C PRO A 667 18.14 35.95 4.56
N VAL A 668 17.33 35.22 5.31
CA VAL A 668 16.04 34.65 4.84
C VAL A 668 14.91 35.62 5.19
N HIS A 669 14.15 36.01 4.19
CA HIS A 669 13.01 36.94 4.30
C HIS A 669 11.67 36.22 4.09
N SER A 670 11.55 34.95 4.50
CA SER A 670 10.31 34.19 4.42
C SER A 670 9.25 34.67 5.41
N ALA A 671 8.00 34.40 5.09
CA ALA A 671 6.90 34.54 6.05
C ALA A 671 7.14 33.64 7.29
N PRO A 672 6.73 34.07 8.48
CA PRO A 672 6.90 33.27 9.69
C PRO A 672 6.09 31.97 9.63
N VAL A 673 6.72 30.89 10.05
CA VAL A 673 6.07 29.58 10.20
C VAL A 673 5.50 29.47 11.62
N THR A 674 4.24 29.06 11.73
CA THR A 674 3.59 28.83 13.03
C THR A 674 4.16 27.58 13.69
N LEU A 675 4.53 27.66 14.99
CA LEU A 675 5.29 26.62 15.70
C LEU A 675 4.44 25.78 16.68
N ASP A 676 3.14 25.99 16.74
CA ASP A 676 2.24 25.32 17.70
C ASP A 676 1.47 24.12 17.11
N GLY A 677 1.82 23.68 15.90
CA GLY A 677 1.12 22.62 15.18
C GLY A 677 1.13 21.30 15.94
N THR A 678 2.25 20.95 16.57
CA THR A 678 2.37 19.74 17.41
C THR A 678 1.39 19.79 18.59
N ASP A 679 1.27 20.95 19.26
CA ASP A 679 0.34 21.16 20.36
C ASP A 679 -1.13 21.11 19.91
N ARG A 680 -1.43 21.67 18.73
CA ARG A 680 -2.79 21.63 18.17
C ARG A 680 -3.17 20.21 17.77
N ALA A 681 -2.29 19.47 17.09
CA ALA A 681 -2.55 18.08 16.72
C ALA A 681 -2.78 17.22 17.97
N ALA A 682 -1.93 17.33 18.99
CA ALA A 682 -2.06 16.58 20.23
C ALA A 682 -3.39 16.88 20.95
N ARG A 683 -3.83 18.16 21.02
CA ARG A 683 -5.12 18.53 21.61
C ARG A 683 -6.32 17.99 20.83
N LEU A 684 -6.28 18.03 19.50
CA LEU A 684 -7.33 17.46 18.65
C LEU A 684 -7.47 15.95 18.90
N ILE A 685 -6.36 15.23 18.94
CA ILE A 685 -6.31 13.78 19.20
C ILE A 685 -6.78 13.45 20.61
N ALA A 686 -6.37 14.25 21.62
CA ALA A 686 -6.80 14.07 23.00
C ALA A 686 -8.33 14.15 23.17
N GLY A 687 -9.01 14.87 22.27
CA GLY A 687 -10.48 14.95 22.25
C GLY A 687 -11.18 13.63 21.95
N LEU A 688 -10.46 12.62 21.43
CA LEU A 688 -10.98 11.28 21.13
C LEU A 688 -10.74 10.29 22.29
N LEU A 689 -9.87 10.61 23.23
CA LEU A 689 -9.56 9.81 24.41
C LEU A 689 -10.52 10.16 25.56
#